data_4efb09acf51536d3cb60cdb5eedde42b
#
_entry.id   4efb09acf51536d3cb60cdb5eedde42b
#
_cell.length_a   1.000
_cell.length_b   1.000
_cell.length_c   1.000
_cell.angle_alpha   90.00
_cell.angle_beta   90.00
_cell.angle_gamma   90.00
#
_symmetry.space_group_name_H-M   'P 1'
#
loop_
_entity.id
_entity.type
_entity.pdbx_description
1 polymer ?
#
loop_
_entity_poly.entity_id
_entity_poly.type
_entity_poly.pdbx_seq_one_letter_code
_entity_poly.pdbx_strand_id
1 'polypeptide(L)'
;MKIEIRNSAGTPCYQDVVRKGSKRKFTLMKEDFILLKFSLKSPVFFKLGDWTEDTRFGRFELCDLYKPKYNRKTGAYDYELQLDAYYWKWKNKIFKYTPETAGQEASWNLTAPLDVQAGIVLRNLKALGYTYKGQDFVFSIDSTVENKSQLMSYDNINILDACFEMAKKWDCECWVTENIIHFGRCESGDAVDFEIGKNVQEMSQSESQSTYATRIYAFGSTRNIPADYRPIDETVVVNGVVQRRLMLPEGTPYIDAYPDMTTEEAVEQVVIFDEVYPRRTGIMSDVTTIEVTDKVENEDGTTTEEKWNAYRFRDTGVNFSEKYILPGQELRIRFASGLLNGLEFAVKFNPEGKLEILEDGGWNPEAQLWEIVRNEDYGRPLPGDVLFPQDGDEYVLSGWDSTKITELGLVGAAEQELKEKTEKYAAKSKIDPSTYGCTMMSNDAYREDGVHNFYGIGQKVNLINKAYFENGRQSRVIGFEFNLDYSFDSPVYTVGETTAYSRIGELEEKVESLTLKGQTYTGGGGSGVYVIGSHDSTPATDHNVYSALRSLIMFMRKDTEERTGFLLSLLGGTVIKKYAKFGDFVTGVSGGYIGEDARAELEALVLRSSLSVPELRFNRQTYFEGYNTISP
;
A
#
# COMPACT_ATOMS: atom_id res chain seq x y z
N MET A 1 -9.77 -42.63 8.33
CA MET A 1 -10.54 -41.92 7.29
C MET A 1 -10.18 -42.45 5.93
N LYS A 2 -11.14 -42.71 5.02
CA LYS A 2 -10.88 -42.95 3.60
C LYS A 2 -10.99 -41.63 2.85
N ILE A 3 -10.11 -41.40 1.91
CA ILE A 3 -10.15 -40.25 1.03
C ILE A 3 -10.17 -40.71 -0.42
N GLU A 4 -10.94 -40.03 -1.26
CA GLU A 4 -11.03 -40.24 -2.69
C GLU A 4 -10.77 -38.94 -3.40
N ILE A 5 -9.80 -38.93 -4.31
CA ILE A 5 -9.51 -37.77 -5.15
C ILE A 5 -10.08 -38.07 -6.54
N ARG A 6 -10.85 -37.12 -7.06
CA ARG A 6 -11.53 -37.17 -8.36
C ARG A 6 -10.95 -36.12 -9.29
N ASN A 7 -10.90 -36.43 -10.56
CA ASN A 7 -10.55 -35.43 -11.56
C ASN A 7 -11.71 -34.43 -11.78
N SER A 8 -11.47 -33.42 -12.60
CA SER A 8 -12.48 -32.40 -12.93
C SER A 8 -13.77 -32.97 -13.55
N ALA A 9 -13.70 -34.16 -14.20
CA ALA A 9 -14.86 -34.87 -14.75
C ALA A 9 -15.57 -35.76 -13.70
N GLY A 10 -15.10 -35.78 -12.44
CA GLY A 10 -15.69 -36.57 -11.36
C GLY A 10 -15.24 -38.04 -11.31
N THR A 11 -14.29 -38.46 -12.16
CA THR A 11 -13.77 -39.83 -12.16
C THR A 11 -12.71 -39.96 -11.06
N PRO A 12 -12.80 -41.02 -10.20
CA PRO A 12 -11.77 -41.27 -9.19
C PRO A 12 -10.39 -41.52 -9.83
N CYS A 13 -9.37 -40.81 -9.37
CA CYS A 13 -8.00 -41.02 -9.78
C CYS A 13 -7.08 -41.54 -8.66
N TYR A 14 -7.52 -41.39 -7.42
CA TYR A 14 -6.85 -41.95 -6.23
C TYR A 14 -7.85 -42.22 -5.13
N GLN A 15 -7.70 -43.36 -4.47
CA GLN A 15 -8.50 -43.74 -3.29
C GLN A 15 -7.63 -44.57 -2.33
N ASP A 16 -7.52 -44.12 -1.08
CA ASP A 16 -6.82 -44.87 -0.03
C ASP A 16 -7.28 -44.40 1.37
N VAL A 17 -6.77 -45.06 2.39
CA VAL A 17 -6.84 -44.61 3.77
C VAL A 17 -5.82 -43.52 4.00
N VAL A 18 -6.22 -42.46 4.69
CA VAL A 18 -5.35 -41.35 5.05
C VAL A 18 -4.15 -41.84 5.86
N ARG A 19 -2.94 -41.42 5.47
CA ARG A 19 -1.68 -41.86 6.07
C ARG A 19 -1.18 -40.84 7.09
N LYS A 20 -0.26 -41.30 7.95
CA LYS A 20 0.37 -40.49 9.01
C LYS A 20 0.99 -39.21 8.45
N GLY A 21 0.75 -38.09 9.15
CA GLY A 21 1.20 -36.76 8.83
C GLY A 21 0.29 -36.00 7.86
N SER A 22 -0.86 -36.61 7.49
CA SER A 22 -1.92 -35.87 6.78
C SER A 22 -2.73 -35.06 7.77
N LYS A 23 -3.07 -33.82 7.41
CA LYS A 23 -3.74 -32.89 8.33
C LYS A 23 -4.75 -31.99 7.63
N ARG A 24 -5.70 -31.50 8.40
CA ARG A 24 -6.61 -30.42 8.06
C ARG A 24 -6.18 -29.17 8.80
N LYS A 25 -6.02 -28.06 8.08
CA LYS A 25 -5.67 -26.79 8.67
C LYS A 25 -6.52 -25.66 8.11
N PHE A 26 -6.93 -24.77 8.99
CA PHE A 26 -7.60 -23.53 8.67
C PHE A 26 -7.04 -22.40 9.52
N THR A 27 -6.82 -21.25 8.92
CA THR A 27 -6.55 -19.99 9.61
C THR A 27 -7.28 -18.89 8.85
N LEU A 28 -8.10 -18.12 9.53
CA LEU A 28 -8.95 -17.08 8.93
C LEU A 28 -8.13 -16.11 8.08
N MET A 29 -8.57 -15.88 6.85
CA MET A 29 -7.93 -15.04 5.81
C MET A 29 -6.48 -15.44 5.43
N LYS A 30 -6.01 -16.59 5.87
CA LYS A 30 -4.61 -16.99 5.63
C LYS A 30 -4.47 -18.32 4.93
N GLU A 31 -5.18 -19.33 5.36
CA GLU A 31 -5.07 -20.68 4.80
C GLU A 31 -6.30 -21.53 5.12
N ASP A 32 -6.67 -22.39 4.18
CA ASP A 32 -7.78 -23.33 4.31
C ASP A 32 -7.50 -24.55 3.43
N PHE A 33 -6.91 -25.62 3.99
CA PHE A 33 -6.45 -26.75 3.21
C PHE A 33 -6.50 -28.10 3.95
N ILE A 34 -6.44 -29.16 3.15
CA ILE A 34 -6.10 -30.52 3.56
C ILE A 34 -4.74 -30.88 2.96
N LEU A 35 -3.80 -31.29 3.79
CA LEU A 35 -2.53 -31.84 3.37
C LEU A 35 -2.57 -33.35 3.48
N LEU A 36 -2.31 -34.05 2.36
CA LEU A 36 -2.26 -35.49 2.29
C LEU A 36 -0.82 -35.93 2.06
N LYS A 37 -0.33 -36.86 2.93
CA LYS A 37 0.98 -37.49 2.79
C LYS A 37 0.79 -38.97 2.51
N PHE A 38 1.33 -39.45 1.39
CA PHE A 38 1.29 -40.85 1.00
C PHE A 38 2.41 -41.22 0.05
N SER A 39 2.65 -42.53 -0.13
CA SER A 39 3.67 -43.06 -1.03
C SER A 39 3.06 -44.12 -1.95
N LEU A 40 3.41 -44.05 -3.24
CA LEU A 40 2.92 -44.97 -4.25
C LEU A 40 4.10 -45.62 -5.01
N LYS A 41 4.00 -46.93 -5.29
CA LYS A 41 5.00 -47.62 -6.09
C LYS A 41 5.00 -47.20 -7.57
N SER A 42 3.79 -46.88 -8.09
CA SER A 42 3.62 -46.33 -9.44
C SER A 42 3.13 -44.87 -9.31
N PRO A 43 3.70 -43.94 -10.10
CA PRO A 43 3.29 -42.54 -9.99
C PRO A 43 1.87 -42.31 -10.50
N VAL A 44 1.13 -41.47 -9.80
CA VAL A 44 -0.15 -40.92 -10.22
C VAL A 44 0.04 -39.44 -10.49
N PHE A 45 -0.53 -38.96 -11.60
CA PHE A 45 -0.45 -37.56 -11.99
C PHE A 45 -1.76 -36.84 -11.66
N PHE A 46 -1.68 -35.96 -10.69
CA PHE A 46 -2.78 -35.07 -10.35
C PHE A 46 -2.70 -33.78 -11.19
N LYS A 47 -3.86 -33.21 -11.49
CA LYS A 47 -3.98 -31.97 -12.27
C LYS A 47 -4.66 -30.90 -11.45
N LEU A 48 -4.41 -29.64 -11.78
CA LEU A 48 -5.15 -28.52 -11.20
C LEU A 48 -6.65 -28.73 -11.42
N GLY A 49 -7.43 -28.54 -10.34
CA GLY A 49 -8.86 -28.81 -10.34
C GLY A 49 -9.26 -30.23 -9.97
N ASP A 50 -8.30 -31.16 -9.74
CA ASP A 50 -8.62 -32.45 -9.08
C ASP A 50 -9.07 -32.16 -7.66
N TRP A 51 -10.08 -32.90 -7.17
CA TRP A 51 -10.76 -32.54 -5.95
C TRP A 51 -11.11 -33.75 -5.09
N THR A 52 -11.31 -33.47 -3.81
CA THR A 52 -11.90 -34.40 -2.83
C THR A 52 -13.05 -33.73 -2.09
N GLU A 53 -14.00 -34.49 -1.61
CA GLU A 53 -15.09 -33.99 -0.79
C GLU A 53 -15.29 -34.91 0.41
N ASP A 54 -15.35 -34.31 1.59
CA ASP A 54 -15.65 -34.99 2.85
C ASP A 54 -16.87 -34.36 3.49
N THR A 55 -17.76 -35.18 4.04
CA THR A 55 -19.02 -34.71 4.66
C THR A 55 -18.83 -33.78 5.85
N ARG A 56 -17.65 -33.83 6.50
CA ARG A 56 -17.32 -33.02 7.68
C ARG A 56 -16.69 -31.69 7.32
N PHE A 57 -15.90 -31.63 6.22
CA PHE A 57 -15.06 -30.48 5.90
C PHE A 57 -15.41 -29.82 4.57
N GLY A 58 -16.28 -30.48 3.78
CA GLY A 58 -16.64 -29.96 2.46
C GLY A 58 -15.64 -30.33 1.35
N ARG A 59 -15.59 -29.52 0.31
CA ARG A 59 -14.85 -29.78 -0.91
C ARG A 59 -13.51 -29.03 -0.91
N PHE A 60 -12.45 -29.76 -1.29
CA PHE A 60 -11.10 -29.27 -1.47
C PHE A 60 -10.58 -29.59 -2.87
N GLU A 61 -9.87 -28.67 -3.48
CA GLU A 61 -9.39 -28.77 -4.85
C GLU A 61 -7.87 -28.54 -4.92
N LEU A 62 -7.21 -29.18 -5.88
CA LEU A 62 -5.79 -28.94 -6.14
C LEU A 62 -5.64 -27.60 -6.87
N CYS A 63 -5.14 -26.58 -6.17
CA CYS A 63 -4.98 -25.23 -6.68
C CYS A 63 -3.54 -24.91 -7.10
N ASP A 64 -2.55 -25.66 -6.58
CA ASP A 64 -1.13 -25.46 -6.84
C ASP A 64 -0.46 -26.69 -7.43
N LEU A 65 0.70 -26.48 -8.04
CA LEU A 65 1.51 -27.58 -8.55
C LEU A 65 2.15 -28.35 -7.39
N TYR A 66 2.10 -29.65 -7.45
CA TYR A 66 2.75 -30.54 -6.50
C TYR A 66 4.01 -31.17 -7.13
N LYS A 67 4.96 -31.61 -6.27
CA LYS A 67 6.21 -32.23 -6.70
C LYS A 67 6.43 -33.53 -5.93
N PRO A 68 6.07 -34.71 -6.49
CA PRO A 68 6.37 -35.99 -5.86
C PRO A 68 7.90 -36.23 -5.84
N LYS A 69 8.38 -36.83 -4.75
CA LYS A 69 9.80 -37.18 -4.58
C LYS A 69 9.98 -38.69 -4.73
N TYR A 70 10.87 -39.12 -5.62
CA TYR A 70 11.25 -40.53 -5.69
C TYR A 70 12.16 -40.91 -4.53
N ASN A 71 11.75 -41.88 -3.74
CA ASN A 71 12.46 -42.38 -2.59
C ASN A 71 13.23 -43.66 -2.99
N ARG A 72 14.54 -43.56 -3.17
CA ARG A 72 15.42 -44.68 -3.58
C ARG A 72 15.44 -45.83 -2.59
N LYS A 73 15.21 -45.60 -1.28
CA LYS A 73 15.22 -46.64 -0.24
C LYS A 73 13.99 -47.53 -0.31
N THR A 74 12.82 -46.95 -0.61
CA THR A 74 11.54 -47.67 -0.67
C THR A 74 11.13 -48.05 -2.09
N GLY A 75 11.76 -47.45 -3.12
CA GLY A 75 11.36 -47.61 -4.51
C GLY A 75 9.99 -47.03 -4.82
N ALA A 76 9.55 -46.05 -4.03
CA ALA A 76 8.23 -45.44 -4.13
C ALA A 76 8.33 -43.93 -4.37
N TYR A 77 7.24 -43.34 -4.82
CA TYR A 77 7.07 -41.89 -4.98
C TYR A 77 6.32 -41.34 -3.76
N ASP A 78 6.96 -40.45 -3.02
CA ASP A 78 6.39 -39.80 -1.84
C ASP A 78 5.66 -38.52 -2.28
N TYR A 79 4.40 -38.38 -1.88
CA TYR A 79 3.53 -37.26 -2.17
C TYR A 79 3.26 -36.45 -0.91
N GLU A 80 3.34 -35.14 -1.04
CA GLU A 80 2.76 -34.14 -0.15
C GLU A 80 1.77 -33.33 -0.98
N LEU A 81 0.51 -33.73 -0.96
CA LEU A 81 -0.53 -33.14 -1.79
C LEU A 81 -1.40 -32.22 -0.95
N GLN A 82 -1.29 -30.92 -1.21
CA GLN A 82 -2.17 -29.93 -0.59
C GLN A 82 -3.37 -29.68 -1.50
N LEU A 83 -4.54 -29.83 -0.94
CA LEU A 83 -5.82 -29.52 -1.55
C LEU A 83 -6.44 -28.35 -0.76
N ASP A 84 -6.65 -27.23 -1.42
CA ASP A 84 -7.21 -26.04 -0.81
C ASP A 84 -8.75 -26.05 -0.87
N ALA A 85 -9.40 -25.31 0.01
CA ALA A 85 -10.86 -25.19 -0.01
C ALA A 85 -11.37 -24.69 -1.37
N TYR A 86 -12.56 -25.10 -1.77
CA TYR A 86 -13.14 -24.91 -3.11
C TYR A 86 -13.10 -23.47 -3.62
N TYR A 87 -13.11 -22.46 -2.76
CA TYR A 87 -13.03 -21.05 -3.13
C TYR A 87 -11.59 -20.55 -3.28
N TRP A 88 -10.59 -21.23 -2.74
CA TRP A 88 -9.18 -20.84 -2.85
C TRP A 88 -8.63 -20.88 -4.28
N LYS A 89 -9.29 -21.57 -5.20
CA LYS A 89 -8.96 -21.51 -6.64
C LYS A 89 -9.06 -20.09 -7.23
N TRP A 90 -9.74 -19.16 -6.54
CA TRP A 90 -9.82 -17.76 -6.95
C TRP A 90 -8.46 -17.07 -6.91
N LYS A 91 -7.50 -17.57 -6.13
CA LYS A 91 -6.10 -17.08 -6.14
C LYS A 91 -5.40 -17.22 -7.50
N ASN A 92 -5.90 -18.11 -8.36
CA ASN A 92 -5.37 -18.36 -9.69
C ASN A 92 -6.11 -17.58 -10.80
N LYS A 93 -6.97 -16.63 -10.44
CA LYS A 93 -7.80 -15.85 -11.37
C LYS A 93 -7.66 -14.37 -11.12
N ILE A 94 -7.31 -13.66 -12.19
CA ILE A 94 -7.13 -12.20 -12.15
C ILE A 94 -8.47 -11.52 -11.91
N PHE A 95 -8.47 -10.51 -11.06
CA PHE A 95 -9.63 -9.67 -10.75
C PHE A 95 -9.74 -8.55 -11.78
N LYS A 96 -10.84 -8.50 -12.51
CA LYS A 96 -11.09 -7.56 -13.63
C LYS A 96 -12.30 -6.69 -13.35
N TYR A 97 -12.25 -5.44 -13.79
CA TYR A 97 -13.37 -4.51 -13.64
C TYR A 97 -14.61 -4.93 -14.45
N THR A 98 -14.41 -5.28 -15.73
CA THR A 98 -15.48 -5.80 -16.61
C THR A 98 -15.04 -7.14 -17.19
N PRO A 99 -15.23 -8.25 -16.44
CA PRO A 99 -14.71 -9.56 -16.80
C PRO A 99 -15.34 -10.15 -18.08
N GLU A 100 -16.50 -9.61 -18.48
CA GLU A 100 -17.23 -10.03 -19.69
C GLU A 100 -16.58 -9.50 -20.98
N THR A 101 -15.73 -8.49 -20.90
CA THR A 101 -15.12 -7.83 -22.05
C THR A 101 -13.73 -8.40 -22.32
N ALA A 102 -13.47 -8.86 -23.54
CA ALA A 102 -12.15 -9.30 -23.96
C ALA A 102 -11.15 -8.13 -23.97
N GLY A 103 -9.91 -8.39 -23.58
CA GLY A 103 -8.83 -7.38 -23.56
C GLY A 103 -8.94 -6.37 -22.42
N GLN A 104 -9.74 -6.64 -21.41
CA GLN A 104 -9.88 -5.78 -20.24
C GLN A 104 -8.57 -5.66 -19.48
N GLU A 105 -8.18 -4.44 -19.17
CA GLU A 105 -7.02 -4.15 -18.32
C GLU A 105 -7.24 -4.67 -16.89
N ALA A 106 -6.22 -5.28 -16.32
CA ALA A 106 -6.27 -5.85 -14.97
C ALA A 106 -5.80 -4.86 -13.88
N SER A 107 -5.35 -3.66 -14.29
CA SER A 107 -4.96 -2.56 -13.39
C SER A 107 -5.99 -1.46 -13.49
N TRP A 108 -6.66 -1.16 -12.37
CA TRP A 108 -7.72 -0.17 -12.33
C TRP A 108 -7.98 0.32 -10.90
N ASN A 109 -8.59 1.49 -10.81
CA ASN A 109 -8.95 2.12 -9.53
C ASN A 109 -10.46 2.33 -9.49
N LEU A 110 -11.05 2.16 -8.31
CA LEU A 110 -12.46 2.46 -8.10
C LEU A 110 -12.68 3.01 -6.70
N THR A 111 -13.36 4.15 -6.64
CA THR A 111 -13.93 4.66 -5.40
C THR A 111 -15.38 4.28 -5.33
N ALA A 112 -15.71 3.40 -4.39
CA ALA A 112 -17.06 2.93 -4.18
C ALA A 112 -17.21 2.32 -2.78
N PRO A 113 -18.44 2.18 -2.26
CA PRO A 113 -18.68 1.44 -1.03
C PRO A 113 -18.43 -0.07 -1.24
N LEU A 114 -18.28 -0.80 -0.13
CA LEU A 114 -17.89 -2.22 -0.12
C LEU A 114 -18.84 -3.11 -0.91
N ASP A 115 -20.13 -2.86 -0.85
CA ASP A 115 -21.15 -3.64 -1.59
C ASP A 115 -20.98 -3.54 -3.12
N VAL A 116 -20.61 -2.37 -3.63
CA VAL A 116 -20.28 -2.17 -5.05
C VAL A 116 -19.00 -2.91 -5.41
N GLN A 117 -17.95 -2.81 -4.59
CA GLN A 117 -16.68 -3.53 -4.78
C GLN A 117 -16.91 -5.05 -4.78
N ALA A 118 -17.63 -5.58 -3.77
CA ALA A 118 -18.00 -7.00 -3.70
C ALA A 118 -18.87 -7.45 -4.87
N GLY A 119 -19.72 -6.57 -5.39
CA GLY A 119 -20.51 -6.83 -6.60
C GLY A 119 -19.65 -7.11 -7.84
N ILE A 120 -18.47 -6.50 -7.94
CA ILE A 120 -17.51 -6.78 -9.02
C ILE A 120 -16.90 -8.18 -8.84
N VAL A 121 -16.62 -8.61 -7.60
CA VAL A 121 -16.18 -9.99 -7.31
C VAL A 121 -17.20 -10.98 -7.85
N LEU A 122 -18.50 -10.79 -7.54
CA LEU A 122 -19.55 -11.68 -8.01
C LEU A 122 -19.63 -11.74 -9.53
N ARG A 123 -19.45 -10.60 -10.23
CA ARG A 123 -19.40 -10.58 -11.71
C ARG A 123 -18.23 -11.42 -12.25
N ASN A 124 -17.04 -11.31 -11.62
CA ASN A 124 -15.89 -12.12 -11.99
C ASN A 124 -16.14 -13.61 -11.78
N LEU A 125 -16.70 -14.02 -10.63
CA LEU A 125 -17.04 -15.42 -10.36
C LEU A 125 -18.07 -15.96 -11.33
N LYS A 126 -19.10 -15.18 -11.66
CA LYS A 126 -20.13 -15.54 -12.63
C LYS A 126 -19.57 -15.68 -14.05
N ALA A 127 -18.73 -14.76 -14.50
CA ALA A 127 -18.06 -14.83 -15.82
C ALA A 127 -17.17 -16.07 -15.94
N LEU A 128 -16.59 -16.54 -14.84
CA LEU A 128 -15.81 -17.78 -14.77
C LEU A 128 -16.68 -19.04 -14.64
N GLY A 129 -18.01 -18.91 -14.49
CA GLY A 129 -18.92 -20.02 -14.26
C GLY A 129 -18.74 -20.70 -12.90
N TYR A 130 -18.19 -20.00 -11.90
CA TYR A 130 -17.95 -20.54 -10.58
C TYR A 130 -19.23 -20.50 -9.75
N THR A 131 -19.63 -21.67 -9.27
CA THR A 131 -20.81 -21.88 -8.42
C THR A 131 -20.47 -22.82 -7.28
N TYR A 132 -21.24 -22.79 -6.21
CA TYR A 132 -21.21 -23.78 -5.14
C TYR A 132 -22.48 -24.63 -5.21
N LYS A 133 -22.35 -25.93 -5.49
CA LYS A 133 -23.47 -26.86 -5.68
C LYS A 133 -24.59 -26.35 -6.63
N GLY A 134 -24.16 -25.64 -7.70
CA GLY A 134 -25.07 -25.07 -8.70
C GLY A 134 -25.71 -23.73 -8.32
N GLN A 135 -25.35 -23.15 -7.19
CA GLN A 135 -25.78 -21.82 -6.75
C GLN A 135 -24.70 -20.78 -7.02
N ASP A 136 -25.09 -19.63 -7.57
CA ASP A 136 -24.19 -18.48 -7.75
C ASP A 136 -23.73 -17.98 -6.37
N PHE A 137 -22.51 -17.44 -6.33
CA PHE A 137 -22.02 -16.77 -5.14
C PHE A 137 -22.79 -15.48 -4.87
N VAL A 138 -22.95 -15.18 -3.58
CA VAL A 138 -23.52 -13.94 -3.06
C VAL A 138 -22.59 -13.39 -1.98
N PHE A 139 -22.77 -12.11 -1.57
CA PHE A 139 -22.05 -11.57 -0.43
C PHE A 139 -22.99 -11.16 0.70
N SER A 140 -22.45 -11.10 1.89
CA SER A 140 -23.12 -10.59 3.09
C SER A 140 -22.16 -9.64 3.81
N ILE A 141 -22.61 -8.42 4.09
CA ILE A 141 -21.86 -7.43 4.85
C ILE A 141 -22.52 -7.29 6.21
N ASP A 142 -21.75 -7.44 7.27
CA ASP A 142 -22.22 -7.24 8.64
C ASP A 142 -22.61 -5.79 8.87
N SER A 143 -23.66 -5.53 9.64
CA SER A 143 -24.16 -4.18 9.96
C SER A 143 -23.16 -3.32 10.75
N THR A 144 -22.16 -3.93 11.37
CA THR A 144 -21.07 -3.24 12.08
C THR A 144 -20.00 -2.67 11.14
N VAL A 145 -19.96 -3.14 9.89
CA VAL A 145 -19.03 -2.64 8.88
C VAL A 145 -19.58 -1.34 8.27
N GLU A 146 -18.84 -0.27 8.39
CA GLU A 146 -19.21 1.02 7.82
C GLU A 146 -19.06 0.99 6.29
N ASN A 147 -20.17 0.87 5.56
CA ASN A 147 -20.20 0.76 4.10
C ASN A 147 -20.00 2.13 3.41
N LYS A 148 -18.89 2.82 3.75
CA LYS A 148 -18.51 4.09 3.13
C LYS A 148 -17.73 3.89 1.85
N SER A 149 -17.78 4.87 0.93
CA SER A 149 -16.97 4.88 -0.28
C SER A 149 -15.49 5.02 0.08
N GLN A 150 -14.66 4.12 -0.45
CA GLN A 150 -13.22 4.15 -0.32
C GLN A 150 -12.53 3.87 -1.66
N LEU A 151 -11.38 4.49 -1.87
CA LEU A 151 -10.55 4.25 -3.04
C LEU A 151 -9.84 2.90 -2.88
N MET A 152 -10.04 2.02 -3.84
CA MET A 152 -9.28 0.79 -4.03
C MET A 152 -8.50 0.86 -5.33
N SER A 153 -7.24 0.44 -5.27
CA SER A 153 -6.36 0.31 -6.43
C SER A 153 -6.03 -1.16 -6.61
N TYR A 154 -6.36 -1.70 -7.76
CA TYR A 154 -6.11 -3.10 -8.11
C TYR A 154 -5.09 -3.15 -9.23
N ASP A 155 -3.98 -3.81 -9.00
CA ASP A 155 -2.92 -4.00 -10.00
C ASP A 155 -2.58 -5.48 -10.13
N ASN A 156 -3.10 -6.11 -11.18
CA ASN A 156 -2.91 -7.54 -11.46
C ASN A 156 -3.20 -8.47 -10.27
N ILE A 157 -4.08 -8.05 -9.37
CA ILE A 157 -4.46 -8.81 -8.19
C ILE A 157 -5.38 -9.97 -8.56
N ASN A 158 -5.32 -11.07 -7.84
CA ASN A 158 -6.27 -12.16 -7.99
C ASN A 158 -7.56 -11.91 -7.19
N ILE A 159 -8.62 -12.65 -7.52
CA ILE A 159 -9.95 -12.45 -6.92
C ILE A 159 -9.94 -12.69 -5.40
N LEU A 160 -9.21 -13.69 -4.90
CA LEU A 160 -9.17 -14.00 -3.48
C LEU A 160 -8.47 -12.89 -2.69
N ASP A 161 -7.30 -12.47 -3.15
CA ASP A 161 -6.55 -11.39 -2.51
C ASP A 161 -7.31 -10.07 -2.59
N ALA A 162 -8.05 -9.82 -3.69
CA ALA A 162 -8.93 -8.65 -3.79
C ALA A 162 -10.00 -8.65 -2.69
N CYS A 163 -10.61 -9.79 -2.36
CA CYS A 163 -11.54 -9.91 -1.24
C CYS A 163 -10.85 -9.60 0.11
N PHE A 164 -9.64 -10.09 0.31
CA PHE A 164 -8.89 -9.85 1.55
C PHE A 164 -8.43 -8.39 1.66
N GLU A 165 -8.01 -7.76 0.57
CA GLU A 165 -7.68 -6.33 0.54
C GLU A 165 -8.92 -5.46 0.79
N MET A 166 -10.09 -5.82 0.23
CA MET A 166 -11.36 -5.17 0.58
C MET A 166 -11.64 -5.28 2.08
N ALA A 167 -11.52 -6.47 2.66
CA ALA A 167 -11.75 -6.67 4.08
C ALA A 167 -10.81 -5.81 4.95
N LYS A 168 -9.52 -5.76 4.63
CA LYS A 168 -8.55 -4.89 5.31
C LYS A 168 -8.95 -3.42 5.18
N LYS A 169 -9.35 -2.97 4.00
CA LYS A 169 -9.67 -1.56 3.74
C LYS A 169 -10.91 -1.09 4.51
N TRP A 170 -11.89 -1.96 4.70
CA TRP A 170 -13.09 -1.67 5.50
C TRP A 170 -12.97 -2.14 6.96
N ASP A 171 -11.76 -2.49 7.40
CA ASP A 171 -11.47 -2.82 8.79
C ASP A 171 -12.30 -4.00 9.31
N CYS A 172 -12.44 -5.02 8.48
CA CYS A 172 -13.23 -6.22 8.75
C CYS A 172 -12.51 -7.50 8.27
N GLU A 173 -13.14 -8.63 8.45
CA GLU A 173 -12.68 -9.93 8.00
C GLU A 173 -13.48 -10.40 6.80
N CYS A 174 -12.86 -11.26 5.98
CA CYS A 174 -13.52 -11.93 4.88
C CYS A 174 -13.38 -13.44 5.05
N TRP A 175 -14.51 -14.16 4.94
CA TRP A 175 -14.54 -15.63 4.91
C TRP A 175 -15.66 -16.10 4.00
N VAL A 176 -15.58 -17.37 3.59
CA VAL A 176 -16.57 -17.95 2.69
C VAL A 176 -17.20 -19.16 3.34
N THR A 177 -18.52 -19.18 3.38
CA THR A 177 -19.31 -20.35 3.79
C THR A 177 -20.30 -20.70 2.69
N GLU A 178 -20.24 -21.93 2.18
CA GLU A 178 -21.06 -22.37 1.06
C GLU A 178 -20.93 -21.43 -0.16
N ASN A 179 -21.99 -20.76 -0.56
CA ASN A 179 -21.97 -19.77 -1.66
C ASN A 179 -21.95 -18.31 -1.16
N ILE A 180 -21.71 -18.05 0.13
CA ILE A 180 -21.76 -16.70 0.71
C ILE A 180 -20.35 -16.23 1.04
N ILE A 181 -19.99 -15.07 0.51
CA ILE A 181 -18.78 -14.33 0.87
C ILE A 181 -19.18 -13.35 1.97
N HIS A 182 -18.63 -13.50 3.14
CA HIS A 182 -18.94 -12.67 4.31
C HIS A 182 -17.89 -11.58 4.48
N PHE A 183 -18.34 -10.37 4.79
CA PHE A 183 -17.51 -9.26 5.26
C PHE A 183 -18.03 -8.79 6.62
N GLY A 184 -17.20 -8.85 7.64
CA GLY A 184 -17.60 -8.51 9.00
C GLY A 184 -16.69 -9.10 10.05
N ARG A 185 -17.19 -9.22 11.28
CA ARG A 185 -16.49 -9.93 12.33
C ARG A 185 -16.95 -11.39 12.34
N CYS A 186 -16.03 -12.30 12.04
CA CYS A 186 -16.30 -13.73 12.06
C CYS A 186 -16.49 -14.22 13.50
N GLU A 187 -17.70 -14.10 14.02
CA GLU A 187 -18.05 -14.47 15.38
C GLU A 187 -19.42 -15.18 15.42
N SER A 188 -19.51 -16.30 16.11
CA SER A 188 -20.73 -17.11 16.12
C SER A 188 -20.86 -17.95 17.38
N GLY A 189 -22.10 -18.39 17.68
CA GLY A 189 -22.44 -19.30 18.76
C GLY A 189 -22.34 -18.67 20.15
N ASP A 190 -22.75 -19.45 21.14
CA ASP A 190 -22.55 -19.12 22.54
C ASP A 190 -21.12 -19.43 22.97
N ALA A 191 -20.62 -18.71 23.98
CA ALA A 191 -19.27 -18.90 24.45
C ALA A 191 -19.07 -20.28 25.10
N VAL A 192 -18.05 -21.00 24.64
CA VAL A 192 -17.65 -22.31 25.18
C VAL A 192 -16.39 -22.13 26.03
N ASP A 193 -16.37 -22.77 27.20
CA ASP A 193 -15.19 -22.68 28.08
C ASP A 193 -14.06 -23.58 27.55
N PHE A 194 -12.88 -22.97 27.34
CA PHE A 194 -11.61 -23.64 27.10
C PHE A 194 -10.76 -23.53 28.35
N GLU A 195 -10.85 -24.54 29.21
CA GLU A 195 -10.27 -24.57 30.55
C GLU A 195 -9.07 -25.54 30.62
N ILE A 196 -7.91 -25.03 30.99
CA ILE A 196 -6.69 -25.83 31.15
C ILE A 196 -6.90 -26.88 32.26
N GLY A 197 -6.55 -28.14 31.98
CA GLY A 197 -6.73 -29.26 32.91
C GLY A 197 -8.15 -29.85 32.97
N LYS A 198 -9.12 -29.29 32.25
CA LYS A 198 -10.48 -29.81 32.13
C LYS A 198 -10.78 -30.33 30.73
N ASN A 199 -10.74 -29.49 29.71
CA ASN A 199 -10.91 -29.85 28.30
C ASN A 199 -9.75 -29.43 27.41
N VAL A 200 -8.87 -28.56 27.88
CA VAL A 200 -7.63 -28.14 27.24
C VAL A 200 -6.44 -28.79 27.95
N GLN A 201 -5.64 -29.56 27.20
CA GLN A 201 -4.44 -30.22 27.68
C GLN A 201 -3.27 -29.25 27.80
N GLU A 202 -3.12 -28.41 26.79
CA GLU A 202 -2.02 -27.42 26.70
C GLU A 202 -2.57 -26.12 26.10
N MET A 203 -2.16 -24.99 26.68
CA MET A 203 -2.46 -23.66 26.19
C MET A 203 -1.14 -22.92 26.03
N SER A 204 -0.76 -22.64 24.78
CA SER A 204 0.46 -21.88 24.45
C SER A 204 0.09 -20.51 23.94
N GLN A 205 0.77 -19.49 24.44
CA GLN A 205 0.63 -18.12 23.95
C GLN A 205 1.63 -17.89 22.81
N SER A 206 1.17 -17.32 21.69
CA SER A 206 2.06 -16.83 20.65
C SER A 206 2.76 -15.56 21.15
N GLU A 207 4.05 -15.43 20.88
CA GLU A 207 4.73 -14.17 21.09
C GLU A 207 4.13 -13.12 20.14
N SER A 208 3.56 -12.06 20.72
CA SER A 208 3.13 -10.91 19.93
C SER A 208 4.27 -9.91 19.85
N GLN A 209 4.62 -9.51 18.64
CA GLN A 209 5.61 -8.43 18.42
C GLN A 209 5.02 -7.05 18.68
N SER A 210 3.71 -6.92 18.89
CA SER A 210 3.06 -5.65 19.17
C SER A 210 2.97 -5.39 20.65
N THR A 211 3.48 -4.25 21.08
CA THR A 211 3.31 -3.79 22.45
C THR A 211 1.86 -3.37 22.71
N TYR A 212 1.28 -3.91 23.75
CA TYR A 212 0.04 -3.47 24.37
C TYR A 212 0.17 -2.02 24.83
N ALA A 213 -0.84 -1.19 24.62
CA ALA A 213 -0.85 0.18 25.08
C ALA A 213 -2.22 0.56 25.64
N THR A 214 -2.21 1.26 26.77
CA THR A 214 -3.43 1.65 27.48
C THR A 214 -3.57 3.14 27.67
N ARG A 215 -2.50 3.93 27.46
CA ARG A 215 -2.52 5.40 27.46
C ARG A 215 -1.94 5.91 26.16
N ILE A 216 -2.73 6.66 25.40
CA ILE A 216 -2.38 7.10 24.06
C ILE A 216 -2.22 8.61 24.02
N TYR A 217 -1.04 9.09 23.69
CA TYR A 217 -0.75 10.47 23.31
C TYR A 217 -0.90 10.58 21.79
N ALA A 218 -1.90 11.33 21.35
CA ALA A 218 -2.21 11.43 19.94
C ALA A 218 -1.93 12.82 19.39
N PHE A 219 -1.36 12.84 18.19
CA PHE A 219 -1.11 14.06 17.43
C PHE A 219 -1.68 13.89 16.02
N GLY A 220 -2.24 14.98 15.47
CA GLY A 220 -2.63 15.04 14.07
C GLY A 220 -1.50 15.54 13.17
N SER A 221 -1.88 16.00 11.98
CA SER A 221 -0.96 16.56 10.98
C SER A 221 -0.46 17.95 11.39
N THR A 222 0.56 18.42 10.66
CA THR A 222 1.03 19.81 10.68
C THR A 222 0.32 20.68 9.65
N ARG A 223 -0.57 20.10 8.83
CA ARG A 223 -1.29 20.80 7.75
C ARG A 223 -2.33 21.74 8.31
N ASN A 224 -2.45 22.92 7.70
CA ASN A 224 -3.47 23.92 8.03
C ASN A 224 -3.50 24.32 9.53
N ILE A 225 -2.38 24.21 10.23
CA ILE A 225 -2.29 24.58 11.64
C ILE A 225 -2.00 26.09 11.75
N PRO A 226 -2.83 26.85 12.45
CA PRO A 226 -2.60 28.27 12.70
C PRO A 226 -1.27 28.55 13.41
N ALA A 227 -0.65 29.69 13.10
CA ALA A 227 0.63 30.07 13.68
C ALA A 227 0.58 30.28 15.21
N ASP A 228 -0.58 30.60 15.73
CA ASP A 228 -0.90 30.87 17.13
C ASP A 228 -1.64 29.70 17.83
N TYR A 229 -1.68 28.53 17.20
CA TYR A 229 -2.52 27.40 17.63
C TYR A 229 -2.25 26.97 19.07
N ARG A 230 -1.13 26.82 19.56
CA ARG A 230 -0.80 26.41 20.94
C ARG A 230 0.53 27.06 21.36
N PRO A 231 0.81 27.23 22.66
CA PRO A 231 2.10 27.66 23.17
C PRO A 231 3.25 26.79 22.64
N ILE A 232 4.45 27.37 22.52
CA ILE A 232 5.62 26.63 21.98
C ILE A 232 6.02 25.43 22.87
N ASP A 233 5.81 25.53 24.16
CA ASP A 233 6.10 24.48 25.15
C ASP A 233 5.18 23.25 25.00
N GLU A 234 4.03 23.39 24.35
CA GLU A 234 3.13 22.27 24.01
C GLU A 234 3.43 21.66 22.64
N THR A 235 4.43 22.14 21.89
CA THR A 235 4.71 21.67 20.55
C THR A 235 5.69 20.50 20.51
N VAL A 236 5.54 19.63 19.49
CA VAL A 236 6.43 18.50 19.24
C VAL A 236 7.70 18.96 18.53
N VAL A 237 8.86 18.56 19.00
CA VAL A 237 10.15 18.83 18.36
C VAL A 237 10.61 17.56 17.64
N VAL A 238 10.77 17.64 16.31
CA VAL A 238 11.28 16.53 15.49
C VAL A 238 12.56 16.98 14.79
N ASN A 239 13.65 16.25 14.97
CA ASN A 239 14.96 16.56 14.40
C ASN A 239 15.45 18.01 14.69
N GLY A 240 15.16 18.53 15.87
CA GLY A 240 15.53 19.89 16.26
C GLY A 240 14.64 21.00 15.67
N VAL A 241 13.63 20.65 14.88
CA VAL A 241 12.65 21.59 14.31
C VAL A 241 11.35 21.49 15.10
N VAL A 242 10.87 22.63 15.59
CA VAL A 242 9.57 22.72 16.24
C VAL A 242 8.49 22.52 15.21
N GLN A 243 7.71 21.44 15.34
CA GLN A 243 6.57 21.15 14.47
C GLN A 243 5.28 21.38 15.25
N ARG A 244 4.47 22.30 14.77
CA ARG A 244 3.13 22.52 15.31
C ARG A 244 2.20 21.48 14.73
N ARG A 245 1.90 20.46 15.53
CA ARG A 245 0.94 19.42 15.17
C ARG A 245 -0.40 19.72 15.81
N LEU A 246 -1.47 19.25 15.17
CA LEU A 246 -2.77 19.19 15.81
C LEU A 246 -2.68 18.29 17.05
N MET A 247 -3.22 18.74 18.16
CA MET A 247 -3.27 18.04 19.43
C MET A 247 -4.70 17.68 19.81
N LEU A 248 -4.86 16.82 20.80
CA LEU A 248 -6.16 16.55 21.42
C LEU A 248 -6.78 17.84 21.99
N PRO A 249 -8.10 17.89 22.16
CA PRO A 249 -8.77 19.06 22.73
C PRO A 249 -8.13 19.52 24.04
N GLU A 250 -8.16 20.83 24.29
CA GLU A 250 -7.60 21.42 25.50
C GLU A 250 -8.13 20.73 26.77
N GLY A 251 -7.22 20.46 27.71
CA GLY A 251 -7.54 19.71 28.92
C GLY A 251 -7.57 18.17 28.74
N THR A 252 -7.30 17.67 27.54
CA THR A 252 -7.20 16.22 27.26
C THR A 252 -5.81 15.88 26.74
N PRO A 253 -4.81 15.69 27.61
CA PRO A 253 -3.43 15.46 27.15
C PRO A 253 -3.22 14.08 26.52
N TYR A 254 -4.03 13.11 26.88
CA TYR A 254 -3.98 11.72 26.42
C TYR A 254 -5.37 11.08 26.52
N ILE A 255 -5.52 9.90 25.93
CA ILE A 255 -6.72 9.05 26.06
C ILE A 255 -6.32 7.76 26.77
N ASP A 256 -7.00 7.48 27.88
CA ASP A 256 -6.89 6.22 28.61
C ASP A 256 -7.89 5.18 28.07
N ALA A 257 -7.44 3.95 27.90
CA ALA A 257 -8.26 2.85 27.40
C ALA A 257 -9.22 2.27 28.47
N TYR A 258 -8.94 2.53 29.73
CA TYR A 258 -9.75 2.15 30.88
C TYR A 258 -10.03 3.37 31.75
N PRO A 259 -11.23 3.48 32.35
CA PRO A 259 -11.53 4.55 33.28
C PRO A 259 -10.67 4.43 34.56
N ASP A 260 -10.37 5.55 35.17
CA ASP A 260 -9.69 5.67 36.47
C ASP A 260 -8.30 4.97 36.56
N MET A 261 -7.61 4.84 35.42
CA MET A 261 -6.30 4.22 35.34
C MET A 261 -5.22 5.10 35.99
N THR A 262 -4.38 4.49 36.82
CA THR A 262 -3.25 5.18 37.44
C THR A 262 -2.07 5.33 36.47
N THR A 263 -1.09 6.18 36.82
CA THR A 263 0.11 6.35 35.97
C THR A 263 0.96 5.08 35.96
N GLU A 264 1.01 4.34 37.05
CA GLU A 264 1.76 3.10 37.19
C GLU A 264 1.16 1.95 36.36
N GLU A 265 -0.16 1.98 36.14
CA GLU A 265 -0.86 0.99 35.31
C GLU A 265 -0.78 1.32 33.83
N ALA A 266 -0.40 2.55 33.48
CA ALA A 266 -0.39 3.02 32.12
C ALA A 266 0.78 2.45 31.31
N VAL A 267 0.48 1.79 30.22
CA VAL A 267 1.45 1.51 29.16
C VAL A 267 1.27 2.56 28.08
N GLU A 268 2.21 3.49 28.02
CA GLU A 268 2.11 4.71 27.22
C GLU A 268 2.58 4.51 25.79
N GLN A 269 1.90 5.19 24.86
CA GLN A 269 2.31 5.23 23.46
C GLN A 269 1.96 6.58 22.83
N VAL A 270 2.83 7.04 21.92
CA VAL A 270 2.56 8.17 21.03
C VAL A 270 2.08 7.67 19.69
N VAL A 271 1.00 8.26 19.17
CA VAL A 271 0.43 7.94 17.85
C VAL A 271 0.22 9.22 17.06
N ILE A 272 0.55 9.19 15.77
CA ILE A 272 0.37 10.33 14.88
C ILE A 272 -0.66 9.95 13.81
N PHE A 273 -1.77 10.71 13.75
CA PHE A 273 -2.81 10.61 12.73
C PHE A 273 -2.62 11.72 11.69
N ASP A 274 -1.68 11.52 10.75
CA ASP A 274 -1.28 12.56 9.80
C ASP A 274 -2.38 12.94 8.81
N GLU A 275 -3.45 12.14 8.70
CA GLU A 275 -4.65 12.41 7.93
C GLU A 275 -5.64 13.35 8.64
N VAL A 276 -5.46 13.61 9.97
CA VAL A 276 -6.33 14.50 10.76
C VAL A 276 -5.71 15.87 10.85
N TYR A 277 -6.37 16.86 10.27
CA TYR A 277 -5.96 18.26 10.28
C TYR A 277 -7.17 19.17 10.06
N PRO A 278 -7.09 20.44 10.43
CA PRO A 278 -8.16 21.40 10.17
C PRO A 278 -8.46 21.47 8.67
N ARG A 279 -9.65 21.06 8.27
CA ARG A 279 -10.05 21.04 6.87
C ARG A 279 -11.53 21.32 6.70
N ARG A 280 -11.88 21.89 5.57
CA ARG A 280 -13.24 21.99 5.07
C ARG A 280 -13.40 21.04 3.90
N THR A 281 -14.49 20.29 3.91
CA THR A 281 -14.92 19.56 2.73
C THR A 281 -15.74 20.50 1.85
N GLY A 282 -15.24 20.79 0.65
CA GLY A 282 -15.94 21.55 -0.37
C GLY A 282 -16.68 20.60 -1.30
N ILE A 283 -17.66 21.13 -2.02
CA ILE A 283 -18.43 20.41 -3.05
C ILE A 283 -18.22 21.12 -4.38
N MET A 284 -17.80 20.37 -5.39
CA MET A 284 -17.63 20.91 -6.74
C MET A 284 -18.99 21.10 -7.41
N SER A 285 -19.16 22.24 -8.05
CA SER A 285 -20.32 22.56 -8.89
C SER A 285 -19.87 23.19 -10.20
N ASP A 286 -20.72 23.12 -11.21
CA ASP A 286 -20.46 23.67 -12.55
C ASP A 286 -19.11 23.22 -13.13
N VAL A 287 -18.82 21.92 -13.02
CA VAL A 287 -17.58 21.34 -13.57
C VAL A 287 -17.60 21.48 -15.08
N THR A 288 -16.63 22.19 -15.62
CA THR A 288 -16.49 22.47 -17.08
C THR A 288 -15.13 22.04 -17.57
N THR A 289 -15.09 21.62 -18.82
CA THR A 289 -13.88 21.22 -19.53
C THR A 289 -13.50 22.30 -20.54
N ILE A 290 -12.23 22.69 -20.55
CA ILE A 290 -11.67 23.59 -21.57
C ILE A 290 -10.50 22.92 -22.28
N GLU A 291 -10.44 23.03 -23.62
CA GLU A 291 -9.29 22.56 -24.37
C GLU A 291 -8.14 23.58 -24.21
N VAL A 292 -7.01 23.12 -23.73
CA VAL A 292 -5.76 23.91 -23.62
C VAL A 292 -4.78 23.36 -24.65
N THR A 293 -4.05 24.25 -25.29
CA THR A 293 -2.98 23.89 -26.25
C THR A 293 -1.65 24.39 -25.70
N ASP A 294 -0.78 23.46 -25.34
CA ASP A 294 0.58 23.75 -24.93
C ASP A 294 1.57 23.55 -26.09
N LYS A 295 2.59 24.38 -26.12
CA LYS A 295 3.71 24.23 -27.08
C LYS A 295 4.84 23.50 -26.39
N VAL A 296 5.07 22.27 -26.76
CA VAL A 296 6.16 21.43 -26.26
C VAL A 296 7.33 21.49 -27.24
N GLU A 297 8.48 21.97 -26.78
CA GLU A 297 9.71 21.97 -27.56
C GLU A 297 10.36 20.57 -27.48
N ASN A 298 10.48 19.91 -28.62
CA ASN A 298 11.09 18.59 -28.75
C ASN A 298 12.62 18.67 -28.66
N GLU A 299 13.28 17.55 -28.40
CA GLU A 299 14.75 17.44 -28.34
C GLU A 299 15.48 17.89 -29.64
N ASP A 300 14.78 17.88 -30.76
CA ASP A 300 15.30 18.33 -32.06
C ASP A 300 15.09 19.82 -32.35
N GLY A 301 14.57 20.59 -31.37
CA GLY A 301 14.26 22.02 -31.51
C GLY A 301 12.96 22.31 -32.26
N THR A 302 12.19 21.30 -32.61
CA THR A 302 10.84 21.48 -33.18
C THR A 302 9.81 21.68 -32.08
N THR A 303 8.79 22.49 -32.34
CA THR A 303 7.68 22.71 -31.39
C THR A 303 6.48 21.90 -31.83
N THR A 304 6.00 21.01 -30.98
CA THR A 304 4.72 20.31 -31.16
C THR A 304 3.64 20.96 -30.31
N GLU A 305 2.42 21.05 -30.84
CA GLU A 305 1.24 21.48 -30.08
C GLU A 305 0.59 20.24 -29.44
N GLU A 306 0.59 20.19 -28.11
CA GLU A 306 -0.15 19.19 -27.35
C GLU A 306 -1.46 19.79 -26.88
N LYS A 307 -2.57 19.14 -27.25
CA LYS A 307 -3.91 19.50 -26.80
C LYS A 307 -4.35 18.60 -25.67
N TRP A 308 -4.87 19.20 -24.62
CA TRP A 308 -5.39 18.47 -23.47
C TRP A 308 -6.57 19.19 -22.82
N ASN A 309 -7.35 18.46 -22.01
CA ASN A 309 -8.51 19.00 -21.33
C ASN A 309 -8.13 19.48 -19.92
N ALA A 310 -8.29 20.77 -19.65
CA ALA A 310 -8.25 21.32 -18.30
C ALA A 310 -9.67 21.37 -17.72
N TYR A 311 -9.76 21.10 -16.42
CA TYR A 311 -11.04 21.03 -15.70
C TYR A 311 -11.16 22.22 -14.76
N ARG A 312 -12.32 22.86 -14.79
CA ARG A 312 -12.66 24.00 -13.95
C ARG A 312 -13.92 23.70 -13.16
N PHE A 313 -14.03 24.24 -11.96
CA PHE A 313 -15.18 24.05 -11.09
C PHE A 313 -15.44 25.30 -10.27
N ARG A 314 -16.61 25.33 -9.61
CA ARG A 314 -17.01 26.32 -8.62
C ARG A 314 -17.29 25.66 -7.29
N ASP A 315 -17.18 26.44 -6.20
CA ASP A 315 -17.66 26.07 -4.88
C ASP A 315 -18.36 27.28 -4.26
N THR A 316 -19.68 27.28 -4.30
CA THR A 316 -20.51 28.36 -3.74
C THR A 316 -20.59 28.34 -2.23
N GLY A 317 -20.10 27.27 -1.58
CA GLY A 317 -20.11 27.10 -0.12
C GLY A 317 -18.99 27.84 0.61
N VAL A 318 -18.05 28.48 -0.09
CA VAL A 318 -16.96 29.24 0.52
C VAL A 318 -16.74 30.57 -0.18
N ASN A 319 -16.70 31.64 0.59
CA ASN A 319 -16.25 32.94 0.07
C ASN A 319 -14.71 32.99 0.18
N PHE A 320 -14.02 32.59 -0.89
CA PHE A 320 -12.56 32.58 -0.98
C PHE A 320 -12.06 33.86 -1.63
N SER A 321 -10.86 34.30 -1.28
CA SER A 321 -10.22 35.49 -1.83
C SER A 321 -8.73 35.22 -2.01
N GLU A 322 -8.11 35.89 -2.98
CA GLU A 322 -6.66 35.81 -3.24
C GLU A 322 -5.80 36.15 -2.02
N LYS A 323 -6.32 36.98 -1.08
CA LYS A 323 -5.64 37.28 0.19
C LYS A 323 -5.39 36.05 1.08
N TYR A 324 -6.15 34.97 0.88
CA TYR A 324 -5.98 33.72 1.63
C TYR A 324 -4.97 32.78 0.99
N ILE A 325 -4.39 33.14 -0.15
CA ILE A 325 -3.30 32.40 -0.78
C ILE A 325 -2.01 32.75 -0.07
N LEU A 326 -1.36 31.75 0.50
CA LEU A 326 -0.07 31.96 1.18
C LEU A 326 1.04 32.20 0.15
N PRO A 327 1.80 33.29 0.28
CA PRO A 327 2.93 33.56 -0.61
C PRO A 327 3.94 32.39 -0.62
N GLY A 328 4.23 31.86 -1.81
CA GLY A 328 5.17 30.76 -1.98
C GLY A 328 4.62 29.38 -1.65
N GLN A 329 3.34 29.26 -1.34
CA GLN A 329 2.64 27.99 -1.22
C GLN A 329 1.66 27.80 -2.36
N GLU A 330 1.55 26.59 -2.85
CA GLU A 330 0.60 26.20 -3.88
C GLU A 330 -0.70 25.75 -3.23
N LEU A 331 -1.83 26.29 -3.70
CA LEU A 331 -3.14 25.79 -3.32
C LEU A 331 -3.32 24.38 -3.89
N ARG A 332 -3.77 23.46 -3.06
CA ARG A 332 -4.00 22.07 -3.47
C ARG A 332 -5.36 21.59 -3.01
N ILE A 333 -5.96 20.75 -3.81
CA ILE A 333 -7.17 20.02 -3.45
C ILE A 333 -6.88 18.52 -3.41
N ARG A 334 -7.45 17.85 -2.42
CA ARG A 334 -7.49 16.39 -2.36
C ARG A 334 -8.94 15.96 -2.50
N PHE A 335 -9.23 15.14 -3.47
CA PHE A 335 -10.58 14.60 -3.66
C PHE A 335 -10.95 13.68 -2.49
N ALA A 336 -12.16 13.85 -1.99
CA ALA A 336 -12.76 13.05 -0.90
C ALA A 336 -13.87 12.12 -1.42
N SER A 337 -14.32 12.31 -2.66
CA SER A 337 -15.30 11.45 -3.35
C SER A 337 -15.05 11.43 -4.86
N GLY A 338 -15.88 10.71 -5.61
CA GLY A 338 -15.83 10.63 -7.06
C GLY A 338 -14.68 9.79 -7.63
N LEU A 339 -14.48 9.91 -8.95
CA LEU A 339 -13.49 9.11 -9.69
C LEU A 339 -12.04 9.42 -9.30
N LEU A 340 -11.79 10.62 -8.79
CA LEU A 340 -10.45 11.11 -8.39
C LEU A 340 -10.20 10.98 -6.87
N ASN A 341 -11.08 10.34 -6.12
CA ASN A 341 -10.96 10.26 -4.66
C ASN A 341 -9.58 9.76 -4.21
N GLY A 342 -9.04 10.44 -3.20
CA GLY A 342 -7.71 10.16 -2.66
C GLY A 342 -6.56 10.82 -3.42
N LEU A 343 -6.78 11.28 -4.67
CA LEU A 343 -5.77 11.97 -5.46
C LEU A 343 -5.71 13.45 -5.09
N GLU A 344 -4.52 14.03 -5.22
CA GLU A 344 -4.25 15.42 -4.87
C GLU A 344 -3.73 16.20 -6.08
N PHE A 345 -4.30 17.38 -6.32
CA PHE A 345 -3.94 18.25 -7.43
C PHE A 345 -3.68 19.66 -6.95
N ALA A 346 -2.75 20.35 -7.59
CA ALA A 346 -2.65 21.79 -7.49
C ALA A 346 -3.87 22.45 -8.14
N VAL A 347 -4.27 23.59 -7.62
CA VAL A 347 -5.38 24.37 -8.20
C VAL A 347 -5.00 25.85 -8.31
N LYS A 348 -5.50 26.45 -9.37
CA LYS A 348 -5.44 27.91 -9.56
C LYS A 348 -6.79 28.52 -9.21
N PHE A 349 -6.77 29.48 -8.32
CA PHE A 349 -7.94 30.30 -8.02
C PHE A 349 -7.99 31.45 -9.03
N ASN A 350 -9.19 31.75 -9.55
CA ASN A 350 -9.44 32.84 -10.51
C ASN A 350 -8.46 32.83 -11.71
N PRO A 351 -8.39 31.74 -12.49
CA PRO A 351 -7.40 31.59 -13.57
C PRO A 351 -7.52 32.64 -14.67
N GLU A 352 -8.69 33.29 -14.80
CA GLU A 352 -8.92 34.34 -15.80
C GLU A 352 -8.76 35.78 -15.27
N GLY A 353 -8.56 35.95 -13.96
CA GLY A 353 -8.45 37.29 -13.35
C GLY A 353 -9.72 38.15 -13.43
N LYS A 354 -10.90 37.53 -13.57
CA LYS A 354 -12.18 38.23 -13.86
C LYS A 354 -13.21 38.14 -12.73
N LEU A 355 -12.77 37.93 -11.50
CA LEU A 355 -13.71 37.90 -10.36
C LEU A 355 -14.37 39.28 -10.13
N GLU A 356 -15.67 39.26 -9.97
CA GLU A 356 -16.42 40.44 -9.57
C GLU A 356 -16.25 40.71 -8.07
N ILE A 357 -15.83 41.91 -7.73
CA ILE A 357 -15.78 42.40 -6.35
C ILE A 357 -17.15 43.00 -6.03
N LEU A 358 -17.77 42.54 -4.94
CA LEU A 358 -19.03 43.08 -4.44
C LEU A 358 -18.82 44.46 -3.81
N GLU A 359 -19.90 45.23 -3.66
CA GLU A 359 -19.86 46.60 -3.09
C GLU A 359 -19.29 46.66 -1.65
N ASP A 360 -19.41 45.56 -0.90
CA ASP A 360 -18.84 45.40 0.45
C ASP A 360 -17.36 45.00 0.46
N GLY A 361 -16.72 44.88 -0.73
CA GLY A 361 -15.34 44.44 -0.89
C GLY A 361 -15.17 42.93 -0.84
N GLY A 362 -16.23 42.15 -0.71
CA GLY A 362 -16.24 40.70 -0.84
C GLY A 362 -16.25 40.26 -2.32
N TRP A 363 -16.12 38.99 -2.53
CA TRP A 363 -16.18 38.36 -3.86
C TRP A 363 -17.54 37.68 -4.02
N ASN A 364 -18.10 37.73 -5.22
CA ASN A 364 -19.28 36.92 -5.53
C ASN A 364 -18.91 35.42 -5.54
N PRO A 365 -19.40 34.61 -4.57
CA PRO A 365 -19.07 33.18 -4.52
C PRO A 365 -19.48 32.42 -5.77
N GLU A 366 -20.56 32.83 -6.43
CA GLU A 366 -21.02 32.20 -7.67
C GLU A 366 -20.13 32.51 -8.88
N ALA A 367 -19.36 33.59 -8.84
CA ALA A 367 -18.41 33.96 -9.88
C ALA A 367 -17.00 33.35 -9.66
N GLN A 368 -16.76 32.75 -8.51
CA GLN A 368 -15.47 32.08 -8.22
C GLN A 368 -15.24 30.93 -9.20
N LEU A 369 -14.04 30.88 -9.75
CA LEU A 369 -13.62 29.85 -10.67
C LEU A 369 -12.29 29.26 -10.21
N TRP A 370 -12.25 27.94 -10.18
CA TRP A 370 -11.08 27.17 -9.83
C TRP A 370 -10.66 26.33 -11.03
N GLU A 371 -9.36 26.20 -11.29
CA GLU A 371 -8.82 25.36 -12.34
C GLU A 371 -7.89 24.31 -11.73
N ILE A 372 -8.12 23.05 -12.05
CA ILE A 372 -7.28 21.94 -11.61
C ILE A 372 -6.05 21.86 -12.52
N VAL A 373 -4.87 21.89 -11.93
CA VAL A 373 -3.60 21.76 -12.67
C VAL A 373 -3.35 20.29 -13.00
N ARG A 374 -3.07 20.02 -14.27
CA ARG A 374 -2.71 18.68 -14.74
C ARG A 374 -1.48 18.17 -13.99
N ASN A 375 -1.54 16.93 -13.52
CA ASN A 375 -0.46 16.23 -12.84
C ASN A 375 -0.09 14.96 -13.60
N GLU A 376 1.20 14.75 -13.84
CA GLU A 376 1.75 13.60 -14.58
C GLU A 376 2.39 12.56 -13.63
N ASP A 377 2.50 12.86 -12.34
CA ASP A 377 3.16 11.99 -11.35
C ASP A 377 2.41 10.67 -11.09
N TYR A 378 1.17 10.54 -11.56
CA TYR A 378 0.34 9.34 -11.42
C TYR A 378 0.56 8.29 -12.52
N GLY A 379 1.69 8.35 -13.24
CA GLY A 379 2.00 7.44 -14.35
C GLY A 379 1.25 7.71 -15.65
N ARG A 380 0.32 8.67 -15.62
CA ARG A 380 -0.40 9.25 -16.75
C ARG A 380 -0.88 10.65 -16.40
N PRO A 381 -1.10 11.51 -17.39
CA PRO A 381 -1.68 12.83 -17.14
C PRO A 381 -3.07 12.75 -16.54
N LEU A 382 -3.29 13.38 -15.37
CA LEU A 382 -4.57 13.48 -14.69
C LEU A 382 -4.86 14.94 -14.27
N PRO A 383 -6.13 15.38 -14.22
CA PRO A 383 -7.33 14.69 -14.69
C PRO A 383 -7.31 14.41 -16.20
N GLY A 384 -8.00 13.38 -16.65
CA GLY A 384 -8.05 12.97 -18.05
C GLY A 384 -9.37 12.31 -18.43
N ASP A 385 -9.45 11.76 -19.63
CA ASP A 385 -10.71 11.29 -20.23
C ASP A 385 -11.46 10.20 -19.45
N VAL A 386 -10.75 9.45 -18.60
CA VAL A 386 -11.33 8.33 -17.83
C VAL A 386 -11.50 8.69 -16.35
N LEU A 387 -10.58 9.48 -15.78
CA LEU A 387 -10.59 9.94 -14.40
C LEU A 387 -10.66 11.45 -14.40
N PHE A 388 -11.84 12.01 -14.24
CA PHE A 388 -12.12 13.43 -14.31
C PHE A 388 -13.07 13.84 -13.17
N PRO A 389 -13.05 15.11 -12.74
CA PRO A 389 -13.94 15.63 -11.72
C PRO A 389 -15.37 15.74 -12.24
N GLN A 390 -16.35 15.57 -11.36
CA GLN A 390 -17.76 15.68 -11.65
C GLN A 390 -18.46 16.62 -10.67
N ASP A 391 -19.62 17.14 -11.06
CA ASP A 391 -20.51 17.90 -10.16
C ASP A 391 -20.89 17.02 -8.96
N GLY A 392 -20.77 17.60 -7.76
CA GLY A 392 -21.04 16.89 -6.52
C GLY A 392 -19.82 16.19 -5.91
N ASP A 393 -18.69 16.17 -6.59
CA ASP A 393 -17.47 15.63 -6.00
C ASP A 393 -17.03 16.46 -4.80
N GLU A 394 -16.69 15.77 -3.72
CA GLU A 394 -16.18 16.38 -2.51
C GLU A 394 -14.66 16.52 -2.58
N TYR A 395 -14.15 17.62 -2.04
CA TYR A 395 -12.71 17.87 -1.97
C TYR A 395 -12.31 18.58 -0.68
N VAL A 396 -11.05 18.47 -0.32
CA VAL A 396 -10.43 19.19 0.79
C VAL A 396 -9.36 20.12 0.25
N LEU A 397 -9.49 21.43 0.58
CA LEU A 397 -8.52 22.46 0.20
C LEU A 397 -7.39 22.53 1.23
N SER A 398 -6.16 22.68 0.77
CA SER A 398 -4.96 22.88 1.59
C SER A 398 -4.05 23.97 0.97
N GLY A 399 -3.14 24.52 1.78
CA GLY A 399 -2.21 25.57 1.34
C GLY A 399 -2.78 27.00 1.43
N TRP A 400 -3.83 27.20 2.21
CA TRP A 400 -4.46 28.51 2.40
C TRP A 400 -4.21 29.11 3.80
N ASP A 401 -4.53 30.37 3.97
CA ASP A 401 -4.26 31.14 5.18
C ASP A 401 -5.00 30.57 6.40
N SER A 402 -4.26 30.40 7.48
CA SER A 402 -4.75 29.87 8.75
C SER A 402 -5.80 30.75 9.42
N THR A 403 -5.82 32.07 9.14
CA THR A 403 -6.83 32.99 9.69
C THR A 403 -8.22 32.55 9.26
N LYS A 404 -8.39 32.18 7.98
CA LYS A 404 -9.69 31.70 7.49
C LYS A 404 -10.09 30.37 8.09
N ILE A 405 -9.12 29.49 8.34
CA ILE A 405 -9.34 28.20 9.02
C ILE A 405 -9.87 28.42 10.43
N THR A 406 -9.31 29.38 11.15
CA THR A 406 -9.75 29.75 12.50
C THR A 406 -11.16 30.41 12.49
N GLU A 407 -11.42 31.34 11.56
CA GLU A 407 -12.73 31.97 11.37
C GLU A 407 -13.84 30.95 11.12
N LEU A 408 -13.54 29.85 10.39
CA LEU A 408 -14.50 28.79 10.10
C LEU A 408 -14.61 27.73 11.21
N GLY A 409 -13.89 27.88 12.33
CA GLY A 409 -13.92 26.93 13.46
C GLY A 409 -13.38 25.54 13.15
N LEU A 410 -12.58 25.40 12.11
CA LEU A 410 -12.10 24.09 11.62
C LEU A 410 -11.09 23.41 12.56
N VAL A 411 -10.41 24.19 13.41
CA VAL A 411 -9.44 23.67 14.38
C VAL A 411 -10.15 22.79 15.42
N GLY A 412 -11.20 23.30 16.07
CA GLY A 412 -11.95 22.53 17.07
C GLY A 412 -12.62 21.28 16.51
N ALA A 413 -13.11 21.34 15.26
CA ALA A 413 -13.65 20.17 14.58
C ALA A 413 -12.56 19.09 14.35
N ALA A 414 -11.34 19.49 13.95
CA ALA A 414 -10.24 18.57 13.76
C ALA A 414 -9.71 17.97 15.08
N GLU A 415 -9.67 18.77 16.17
CA GLU A 415 -9.34 18.26 17.51
C GLU A 415 -10.34 17.20 17.98
N GLN A 416 -11.62 17.41 17.73
CA GLN A 416 -12.66 16.45 18.08
C GLN A 416 -12.53 15.17 17.24
N GLU A 417 -12.27 15.28 15.93
CA GLU A 417 -11.99 14.13 15.07
C GLU A 417 -10.76 13.34 15.56
N LEU A 418 -9.69 14.05 15.96
CA LEU A 418 -8.50 13.42 16.52
C LEU A 418 -8.84 12.64 17.78
N LYS A 419 -9.64 13.21 18.67
CA LYS A 419 -10.11 12.56 19.89
C LYS A 419 -10.88 11.27 19.58
N GLU A 420 -11.87 11.32 18.69
CA GLU A 420 -12.69 10.17 18.33
C GLU A 420 -11.84 9.03 17.70
N LYS A 421 -10.90 9.39 16.83
CA LYS A 421 -9.96 8.41 16.27
C LYS A 421 -9.05 7.80 17.33
N THR A 422 -8.59 8.62 18.27
CA THR A 422 -7.75 8.16 19.37
C THR A 422 -8.51 7.22 20.31
N GLU A 423 -9.77 7.51 20.62
CA GLU A 423 -10.65 6.64 21.42
C GLU A 423 -10.86 5.28 20.73
N LYS A 424 -11.11 5.28 19.42
CA LYS A 424 -11.19 4.03 18.63
C LYS A 424 -9.87 3.25 18.65
N TYR A 425 -8.75 3.96 18.50
CA TYR A 425 -7.42 3.35 18.56
C TYR A 425 -7.12 2.76 19.95
N ALA A 426 -7.40 3.49 21.03
CA ALA A 426 -7.22 3.03 22.41
C ALA A 426 -8.07 1.79 22.71
N ALA A 427 -9.31 1.74 22.19
CA ALA A 427 -10.19 0.59 22.32
C ALA A 427 -9.60 -0.68 21.69
N LYS A 428 -8.89 -0.56 20.57
CA LYS A 428 -8.18 -1.68 19.91
C LYS A 428 -6.82 -1.98 20.58
N SER A 429 -6.06 -0.97 20.98
CA SER A 429 -4.71 -1.13 21.53
C SER A 429 -4.69 -1.77 22.92
N LYS A 430 -5.79 -1.71 23.66
CA LYS A 430 -5.95 -2.42 24.94
C LYS A 430 -6.21 -3.90 24.81
N ILE A 431 -6.59 -4.38 23.62
CA ILE A 431 -6.80 -5.79 23.35
C ILE A 431 -5.43 -6.45 23.25
N ASP A 432 -5.20 -7.47 24.05
CA ASP A 432 -4.00 -8.30 23.94
C ASP A 432 -4.00 -8.97 22.54
N PRO A 433 -3.03 -8.65 21.68
CA PRO A 433 -2.96 -9.17 20.31
C PRO A 433 -2.45 -10.61 20.26
N SER A 434 -2.10 -11.20 21.41
CA SER A 434 -1.62 -12.57 21.47
C SER A 434 -2.70 -13.53 21.04
N THR A 435 -2.31 -14.54 20.28
CA THR A 435 -3.16 -15.68 19.99
C THR A 435 -2.77 -16.87 20.87
N TYR A 436 -3.72 -17.70 21.18
CA TYR A 436 -3.54 -18.84 22.06
C TYR A 436 -3.81 -20.13 21.31
N GLY A 437 -2.78 -21.00 21.24
CA GLY A 437 -2.92 -22.35 20.73
C GLY A 437 -3.46 -23.26 21.84
N CYS A 438 -4.69 -23.77 21.68
CA CYS A 438 -5.34 -24.63 22.65
C CYS A 438 -5.39 -26.05 22.12
N THR A 439 -4.58 -26.98 22.68
CA THR A 439 -4.63 -28.41 22.40
C THR A 439 -5.71 -29.05 23.25
N MET A 440 -6.75 -29.57 22.61
CA MET A 440 -7.88 -30.17 23.33
C MET A 440 -7.52 -31.55 23.90
N MET A 441 -8.15 -31.93 25.01
CA MET A 441 -8.08 -33.30 25.51
C MET A 441 -8.88 -34.24 24.61
N SER A 442 -8.39 -35.43 24.36
CA SER A 442 -8.98 -36.37 23.42
C SER A 442 -10.40 -36.78 23.82
N ASN A 443 -10.70 -36.91 25.14
CA ASN A 443 -12.02 -37.26 25.65
C ASN A 443 -13.07 -36.15 25.43
N ASP A 444 -12.66 -34.90 25.39
CA ASP A 444 -13.55 -33.75 25.14
C ASP A 444 -13.58 -33.32 23.67
N ALA A 445 -12.60 -33.77 22.87
CA ALA A 445 -12.59 -33.56 21.44
C ALA A 445 -13.66 -34.38 20.70
N TYR A 446 -14.19 -35.43 21.34
CA TYR A 446 -15.16 -36.33 20.75
C TYR A 446 -16.35 -36.54 21.69
N ARG A 447 -17.55 -36.62 21.11
CA ARG A 447 -18.76 -36.96 21.82
C ARG A 447 -18.76 -38.46 22.16
N GLU A 448 -19.63 -38.88 23.09
CA GLU A 448 -19.81 -40.28 23.49
C GLU A 448 -20.14 -41.21 22.31
N ASP A 449 -20.79 -40.68 21.26
CA ASP A 449 -21.09 -41.40 20.03
C ASP A 449 -19.89 -41.48 19.05
N GLY A 450 -18.72 -41.00 19.44
CA GLY A 450 -17.48 -40.98 18.62
C GLY A 450 -17.46 -39.91 17.53
N VAL A 451 -18.43 -39.00 17.54
CA VAL A 451 -18.45 -37.85 16.61
C VAL A 451 -17.55 -36.76 17.15
N HIS A 452 -16.71 -36.21 16.27
CA HIS A 452 -15.83 -35.11 16.62
C HIS A 452 -16.62 -33.87 17.08
N ASN A 453 -16.30 -33.37 18.25
CA ASN A 453 -16.85 -32.11 18.76
C ASN A 453 -16.10 -30.96 18.15
N PHE A 454 -16.60 -30.47 17.01
CA PHE A 454 -15.90 -29.48 16.18
C PHE A 454 -16.35 -28.06 16.52
N TYR A 455 -15.39 -27.23 16.89
CA TYR A 455 -15.59 -25.81 17.08
C TYR A 455 -15.23 -25.08 15.77
N GLY A 456 -16.22 -24.55 15.11
CA GLY A 456 -16.04 -23.83 13.84
C GLY A 456 -15.31 -22.50 14.01
N ILE A 457 -14.92 -21.91 12.89
CA ILE A 457 -14.36 -20.55 12.85
C ILE A 457 -15.42 -19.56 13.38
N GLY A 458 -14.96 -18.60 14.18
CA GLY A 458 -15.82 -17.62 14.81
C GLY A 458 -16.48 -18.08 16.11
N GLN A 459 -16.38 -19.37 16.48
CA GLN A 459 -16.93 -19.87 17.74
C GLN A 459 -16.38 -19.06 18.92
N LYS A 460 -17.29 -18.47 19.70
CA LYS A 460 -16.94 -17.77 20.94
C LYS A 460 -16.41 -18.73 21.98
N VAL A 461 -15.33 -18.35 22.65
CA VAL A 461 -14.72 -19.14 23.71
C VAL A 461 -14.34 -18.28 24.91
N ASN A 462 -14.41 -18.86 26.11
CA ASN A 462 -13.81 -18.29 27.31
C ASN A 462 -12.52 -19.04 27.60
N LEU A 463 -11.38 -18.39 27.47
CA LEU A 463 -10.10 -18.96 27.86
C LEU A 463 -9.95 -18.91 29.38
N ILE A 464 -9.79 -20.05 30.03
CA ILE A 464 -9.67 -20.18 31.47
C ILE A 464 -8.32 -20.82 31.79
N ASN A 465 -7.36 -20.00 32.15
CA ASN A 465 -6.03 -20.39 32.59
C ASN A 465 -5.52 -19.36 33.59
N LYS A 466 -5.42 -19.73 34.87
CA LYS A 466 -4.98 -18.81 35.94
C LYS A 466 -3.55 -18.34 35.80
N ALA A 467 -2.73 -18.99 34.94
CA ALA A 467 -1.39 -18.53 34.66
C ALA A 467 -1.34 -17.31 33.70
N TYR A 468 -2.41 -17.16 32.87
CA TYR A 468 -2.52 -16.08 31.88
C TYR A 468 -3.59 -15.05 32.26
N PHE A 469 -4.70 -15.49 32.87
CA PHE A 469 -5.88 -14.66 33.09
C PHE A 469 -6.43 -14.82 34.50
N GLU A 470 -6.55 -13.73 35.22
CA GLU A 470 -7.14 -13.73 36.57
C GLU A 470 -8.62 -14.17 36.55
N ASN A 471 -9.40 -13.60 35.62
CA ASN A 471 -10.85 -13.77 35.52
C ASN A 471 -11.31 -14.47 34.21
N GLY A 472 -10.37 -15.14 33.51
CA GLY A 472 -10.61 -15.66 32.19
C GLY A 472 -10.57 -14.59 31.10
N ARG A 473 -10.62 -15.02 29.84
CA ARG A 473 -10.63 -14.14 28.67
C ARG A 473 -11.65 -14.60 27.64
N GLN A 474 -12.57 -13.72 27.30
CA GLN A 474 -13.44 -13.96 26.15
C GLN A 474 -12.68 -13.73 24.84
N SER A 475 -12.82 -14.63 23.92
CA SER A 475 -12.22 -14.58 22.59
C SER A 475 -12.98 -15.49 21.63
N ARG A 476 -12.40 -15.83 20.50
CA ARG A 476 -13.03 -16.68 19.49
C ARG A 476 -12.00 -17.55 18.76
N VAL A 477 -12.46 -18.61 18.12
CA VAL A 477 -11.65 -19.49 17.29
C VAL A 477 -11.38 -18.79 15.96
N ILE A 478 -10.10 -18.54 15.65
CA ILE A 478 -9.63 -17.95 14.37
C ILE A 478 -8.89 -18.97 13.50
N GLY A 479 -8.58 -20.15 14.03
CA GLY A 479 -7.93 -21.22 13.30
C GLY A 479 -8.02 -22.54 14.00
N PHE A 480 -7.76 -23.61 13.26
CA PHE A 480 -7.65 -24.96 13.82
C PHE A 480 -6.73 -25.83 12.98
N GLU A 481 -6.13 -26.80 13.63
CA GLU A 481 -5.34 -27.86 12.99
C GLU A 481 -5.64 -29.20 13.67
N PHE A 482 -5.87 -30.27 12.90
CA PHE A 482 -5.97 -31.63 13.40
C PHE A 482 -5.47 -32.64 12.38
N ASN A 483 -4.95 -33.75 12.90
CA ASN A 483 -4.48 -34.87 12.11
C ASN A 483 -5.68 -35.66 11.55
N LEU A 484 -5.55 -36.12 10.31
CA LEU A 484 -6.58 -36.87 9.60
C LEU A 484 -6.40 -38.38 9.68
N ASP A 485 -5.18 -38.83 10.01
CA ASP A 485 -4.81 -40.23 10.08
C ASP A 485 -5.25 -40.91 11.38
N TYR A 486 -5.34 -40.14 12.45
CA TYR A 486 -5.74 -40.63 13.76
C TYR A 486 -7.02 -39.94 14.26
N SER A 487 -8.13 -40.69 14.32
CA SER A 487 -9.46 -40.14 14.58
C SER A 487 -9.64 -39.57 15.99
N PHE A 488 -8.80 -39.97 16.95
CA PHE A 488 -8.86 -39.55 18.34
C PHE A 488 -7.66 -38.72 18.77
N ASP A 489 -6.96 -38.10 17.80
CA ASP A 489 -5.89 -37.17 18.10
C ASP A 489 -6.45 -35.83 18.60
N SER A 490 -5.67 -35.15 19.41
CA SER A 490 -6.07 -33.88 20.01
C SER A 490 -6.04 -32.76 18.96
N PRO A 491 -7.16 -32.12 18.62
CA PRO A 491 -7.16 -30.95 17.75
C PRO A 491 -6.55 -29.76 18.48
N VAL A 492 -5.92 -28.90 17.71
CA VAL A 492 -5.37 -27.61 18.18
C VAL A 492 -6.22 -26.50 17.62
N TYR A 493 -6.79 -25.68 18.49
CA TYR A 493 -7.52 -24.48 18.10
C TYR A 493 -6.65 -23.26 18.35
N THR A 494 -6.61 -22.36 17.38
CA THR A 494 -6.02 -21.02 17.55
C THR A 494 -7.12 -20.06 17.94
N VAL A 495 -6.99 -19.47 19.12
CA VAL A 495 -7.98 -18.56 19.71
C VAL A 495 -7.35 -17.18 19.86
N GLY A 496 -8.04 -16.14 19.45
CA GLY A 496 -7.54 -14.77 19.53
C GLY A 496 -8.28 -13.82 18.60
N GLU A 497 -7.61 -12.70 18.28
CA GLU A 497 -8.10 -11.73 17.33
C GLU A 497 -7.26 -11.76 16.06
N THR A 498 -7.88 -11.43 14.93
CA THR A 498 -7.17 -11.20 13.67
C THR A 498 -6.57 -9.80 13.62
N THR A 499 -5.71 -9.55 12.65
CA THR A 499 -5.11 -8.21 12.43
C THR A 499 -6.14 -7.11 12.22
N ALA A 500 -7.29 -7.42 11.61
CA ALA A 500 -8.38 -6.46 11.41
C ALA A 500 -8.97 -5.91 12.70
N TYR A 501 -8.96 -6.69 13.78
CA TYR A 501 -9.50 -6.31 15.08
C TYR A 501 -8.43 -6.16 16.17
N SER A 502 -7.18 -6.06 15.76
CA SER A 502 -6.05 -5.82 16.65
C SER A 502 -5.26 -4.60 16.21
N ARG A 503 -4.47 -4.06 17.12
CA ARG A 503 -3.55 -2.96 16.85
C ARG A 503 -2.53 -3.25 15.72
N ILE A 504 -2.21 -4.53 15.49
CA ILE A 504 -1.25 -4.93 14.45
C ILE A 504 -1.76 -4.48 13.07
N GLY A 505 -3.06 -4.67 12.78
CA GLY A 505 -3.66 -4.24 11.52
C GLY A 505 -3.54 -2.73 11.29
N GLU A 506 -3.80 -1.91 12.31
CA GLU A 506 -3.65 -0.44 12.19
C GLU A 506 -2.20 0.02 12.00
N LEU A 507 -1.23 -0.69 12.59
CA LEU A 507 0.19 -0.39 12.39
C LEU A 507 0.64 -0.76 10.97
N GLU A 508 0.20 -1.91 10.45
CA GLU A 508 0.46 -2.32 9.08
C GLU A 508 -0.16 -1.34 8.08
N GLU A 509 -1.42 -0.93 8.28
CA GLU A 509 -2.09 0.07 7.46
C GLU A 509 -1.36 1.43 7.48
N LYS A 510 -0.87 1.86 8.65
CA LYS A 510 -0.07 3.08 8.77
C LYS A 510 1.28 2.97 8.06
N VAL A 511 1.97 1.85 8.19
CA VAL A 511 3.23 1.59 7.47
C VAL A 511 2.98 1.54 5.96
N GLU A 512 1.92 0.88 5.51
CA GLU A 512 1.54 0.81 4.11
C GLU A 512 1.13 2.18 3.57
N SER A 513 0.35 2.97 4.32
CA SER A 513 0.00 4.34 3.96
C SER A 513 1.22 5.28 3.89
N LEU A 514 2.22 5.07 4.75
CA LEU A 514 3.50 5.79 4.71
C LEU A 514 4.34 5.35 3.50
N THR A 515 4.31 4.07 3.14
CA THR A 515 5.00 3.52 1.97
C THR A 515 4.35 4.00 0.68
N LEU A 516 3.02 4.01 0.61
CA LEU A 516 2.26 4.60 -0.50
C LEU A 516 2.47 6.12 -0.60
N LYS A 517 2.51 6.84 0.52
CA LYS A 517 2.87 8.27 0.55
C LYS A 517 4.32 8.52 0.13
N GLY A 518 5.22 7.58 0.38
CA GLY A 518 6.60 7.61 -0.12
C GLY A 518 6.70 7.44 -1.64
N GLN A 519 5.72 6.81 -2.27
CA GLN A 519 5.60 6.69 -3.73
C GLN A 519 4.83 7.87 -4.36
N THR A 520 3.97 8.54 -3.58
CA THR A 520 3.25 9.77 -3.98
C THR A 520 3.78 10.97 -3.22
N TYR A 521 5.10 11.18 -3.23
CA TYR A 521 5.70 12.37 -2.66
C TYR A 521 5.44 13.57 -3.59
N THR A 522 4.21 14.03 -3.61
CA THR A 522 3.89 15.41 -3.92
C THR A 522 3.96 16.15 -2.60
N GLY A 523 5.05 16.89 -2.40
CA GLY A 523 5.32 17.63 -1.18
C GLY A 523 4.13 18.50 -0.77
N GLY A 524 3.46 18.10 0.27
CA GLY A 524 2.35 18.82 0.87
C GLY A 524 2.46 18.84 2.39
N GLY A 525 3.01 19.91 2.92
CA GLY A 525 2.74 20.42 4.23
C GLY A 525 3.37 19.71 5.43
N GLY A 526 4.34 20.36 5.96
CA GLY A 526 5.09 20.10 7.17
C GLY A 526 6.57 20.22 6.86
N SER A 527 7.15 21.44 6.93
CA SER A 527 8.49 21.78 6.44
C SER A 527 8.71 21.18 5.02
N GLY A 528 7.91 21.65 4.07
CA GLY A 528 7.77 21.04 2.76
C GLY A 528 9.05 21.09 1.97
N VAL A 529 9.57 19.95 1.66
CA VAL A 529 10.52 19.82 0.55
C VAL A 529 9.70 20.06 -0.73
N TYR A 530 9.81 21.23 -1.31
CA TYR A 530 9.20 21.53 -2.60
C TYR A 530 9.88 20.70 -3.70
N VAL A 531 9.09 19.98 -4.50
CA VAL A 531 9.62 19.18 -5.60
C VAL A 531 9.60 20.01 -6.87
N ILE A 532 10.78 20.39 -7.36
CA ILE A 532 10.94 21.14 -8.60
C ILE A 532 10.72 20.19 -9.78
N GLY A 533 9.64 20.39 -10.51
CA GLY A 533 9.29 19.63 -11.71
C GLY A 533 10.22 19.91 -12.90
N SER A 534 10.10 19.13 -13.98
CA SER A 534 10.95 19.25 -15.18
C SER A 534 10.84 20.61 -15.85
N HIS A 535 9.67 21.24 -15.79
CA HIS A 535 9.39 22.55 -16.41
C HIS A 535 9.34 23.71 -15.40
N ASP A 536 9.68 23.46 -14.15
CA ASP A 536 9.64 24.44 -13.08
C ASP A 536 10.95 25.24 -13.06
N SER A 537 10.85 26.56 -13.09
CA SER A 537 11.99 27.49 -13.04
C SER A 537 12.39 27.88 -11.61
N THR A 538 11.77 27.32 -10.60
CA THR A 538 12.09 27.61 -9.19
C THR A 538 13.55 27.27 -8.89
N PRO A 539 14.33 28.20 -8.29
CA PRO A 539 15.71 27.92 -7.92
C PRO A 539 15.81 26.80 -6.88
N ALA A 540 16.84 25.96 -6.99
CA ALA A 540 17.15 24.96 -5.98
C ALA A 540 17.57 25.65 -4.67
N THR A 541 17.01 25.19 -3.54
CA THR A 541 17.30 25.64 -2.18
C THR A 541 17.43 24.43 -1.25
N ASP A 542 17.84 24.66 0.00
CA ASP A 542 17.92 23.60 1.01
C ASP A 542 16.53 23.02 1.42
N HIS A 543 15.46 23.64 0.93
CA HIS A 543 14.07 23.25 1.25
C HIS A 543 13.31 22.67 0.06
N ASN A 544 14.00 22.41 -1.06
CA ASN A 544 13.38 21.80 -2.23
C ASN A 544 14.28 20.70 -2.84
N VAL A 545 13.67 19.78 -3.60
CA VAL A 545 14.35 18.70 -4.32
C VAL A 545 13.89 18.66 -5.76
N TYR A 546 14.72 18.14 -6.66
CA TYR A 546 14.29 17.88 -8.03
C TYR A 546 13.39 16.64 -8.11
N SER A 547 12.37 16.70 -8.96
CA SER A 547 11.62 15.50 -9.36
C SER A 547 12.56 14.51 -10.06
N ALA A 548 12.13 13.24 -10.16
CA ALA A 548 12.91 12.23 -10.86
C ALA A 548 13.24 12.66 -12.30
N LEU A 549 12.26 13.22 -13.01
CA LEU A 549 12.45 13.71 -14.37
C LEU A 549 13.39 14.93 -14.43
N ARG A 550 13.26 15.89 -13.51
CA ARG A 550 14.18 17.03 -13.42
C ARG A 550 15.60 16.59 -13.08
N SER A 551 15.76 15.59 -12.21
CA SER A 551 17.06 15.01 -11.88
C SER A 551 17.72 14.35 -13.10
N LEU A 552 16.95 13.67 -13.94
CA LEU A 552 17.45 13.09 -15.20
C LEU A 552 17.94 14.15 -16.19
N ILE A 553 17.31 15.33 -16.19
CA ILE A 553 17.72 16.45 -17.06
C ILE A 553 18.94 17.18 -16.49
N MET A 554 19.02 17.33 -15.17
CA MET A 554 20.03 18.17 -14.50
C MET A 554 21.30 17.42 -14.12
N PHE A 555 21.26 16.11 -13.92
CA PHE A 555 22.40 15.31 -13.48
C PHE A 555 22.84 14.33 -14.55
N MET A 556 24.16 14.15 -14.68
CA MET A 556 24.72 13.16 -15.61
C MET A 556 24.36 11.74 -15.18
N ARG A 557 23.80 10.98 -16.09
CA ARG A 557 23.43 9.58 -15.89
C ARG A 557 24.64 8.65 -16.01
N LYS A 558 24.58 7.50 -15.37
CA LYS A 558 25.64 6.49 -15.41
C LYS A 558 25.42 5.39 -16.45
N ASP A 559 24.23 5.31 -16.99
CA ASP A 559 23.75 4.23 -17.86
C ASP A 559 23.52 4.65 -19.32
N THR A 560 23.62 5.95 -19.61
CA THR A 560 23.45 6.52 -20.96
C THR A 560 24.54 7.50 -21.29
N GLU A 561 24.69 7.81 -22.60
CA GLU A 561 25.56 8.87 -23.07
C GLU A 561 24.92 10.25 -22.75
N GLU A 562 25.66 11.09 -22.03
CA GLU A 562 25.21 12.42 -21.62
C GLU A 562 26.13 13.50 -22.21
N ARG A 563 25.56 14.66 -22.55
CA ARG A 563 26.28 15.80 -23.08
C ARG A 563 26.07 17.03 -22.19
N THR A 564 27.14 17.77 -21.91
CA THR A 564 27.06 19.05 -21.22
C THR A 564 27.63 20.15 -22.12
N GLY A 565 26.90 21.27 -22.26
CA GLY A 565 27.36 22.47 -22.97
C GLY A 565 28.28 23.36 -22.14
N PHE A 566 28.52 23.01 -20.87
CA PHE A 566 29.31 23.79 -19.93
C PHE A 566 30.59 23.08 -19.51
N LEU A 567 31.56 23.87 -18.99
CA LEU A 567 32.80 23.32 -18.46
C LEU A 567 32.54 22.41 -17.27
N LEU A 568 33.02 21.15 -17.35
CA LEU A 568 33.02 20.19 -16.25
C LEU A 568 34.38 20.21 -15.54
N SER A 569 34.42 20.60 -14.27
CA SER A 569 35.63 20.60 -13.43
C SER A 569 35.61 19.43 -12.46
N LEU A 570 36.57 18.50 -12.56
CA LEU A 570 36.70 17.31 -11.74
C LEU A 570 37.93 17.46 -10.82
N LEU A 571 37.71 17.97 -9.61
CA LEU A 571 38.79 18.30 -8.67
C LEU A 571 39.48 17.07 -8.06
N GLY A 572 38.79 15.92 -8.00
CA GLY A 572 39.33 14.65 -7.50
C GLY A 572 40.03 13.78 -8.54
N GLY A 573 40.15 14.27 -9.78
CA GLY A 573 40.71 13.49 -10.90
C GLY A 573 39.68 12.64 -11.65
N THR A 574 40.14 12.01 -12.75
CA THR A 574 39.29 11.21 -13.62
C THR A 574 40.01 9.94 -14.07
N VAL A 575 39.32 8.80 -14.03
CA VAL A 575 39.77 7.55 -14.61
C VAL A 575 38.94 7.25 -15.86
N ILE A 576 39.59 7.27 -17.02
CA ILE A 576 38.95 6.97 -18.31
C ILE A 576 39.39 5.58 -18.75
N LYS A 577 38.42 4.64 -18.86
CA LYS A 577 38.73 3.22 -19.13
C LYS A 577 38.91 2.87 -20.60
N LYS A 578 38.31 3.63 -21.53
CA LYS A 578 38.41 3.34 -22.96
C LYS A 578 39.20 4.39 -23.70
N TYR A 579 38.69 5.60 -23.86
CA TYR A 579 39.37 6.66 -24.58
C TYR A 579 38.80 8.03 -24.18
N ALA A 580 39.65 9.06 -24.40
CA ALA A 580 39.23 10.46 -24.38
C ALA A 580 39.42 11.07 -25.78
N LYS A 581 38.41 11.80 -26.24
CA LYS A 581 38.47 12.60 -27.48
C LYS A 581 38.42 14.08 -27.16
N PHE A 582 39.18 14.89 -27.93
CA PHE A 582 39.23 16.33 -27.79
C PHE A 582 38.90 16.97 -29.15
N GLY A 583 37.86 17.79 -29.19
CA GLY A 583 37.31 18.35 -30.42
C GLY A 583 36.75 17.30 -31.38
N ASP A 584 36.56 17.67 -32.62
CA ASP A 584 36.08 16.75 -33.67
C ASP A 584 37.23 15.87 -34.16
N PHE A 585 37.51 14.82 -33.40
CA PHE A 585 38.62 13.91 -33.69
C PHE A 585 38.36 13.05 -34.94
N VAL A 586 39.25 13.21 -35.92
CA VAL A 586 39.39 12.38 -37.11
C VAL A 586 40.82 11.95 -37.23
N THR A 587 41.11 10.65 -37.19
CA THR A 587 42.46 10.05 -37.23
C THR A 587 43.32 10.64 -38.36
N GLY A 588 44.50 11.20 -38.03
CA GLY A 588 45.43 11.79 -38.95
C GLY A 588 45.01 13.15 -39.57
N VAL A 589 43.88 13.71 -39.16
CA VAL A 589 43.28 14.91 -39.76
C VAL A 589 43.07 16.05 -38.75
N SER A 590 42.31 15.76 -37.65
CA SER A 590 41.93 16.82 -36.70
C SER A 590 41.64 16.29 -35.31
N GLY A 591 41.72 17.18 -34.31
CA GLY A 591 41.38 16.91 -32.91
C GLY A 591 42.42 16.09 -32.16
N GLY A 592 42.09 15.60 -30.99
CA GLY A 592 42.96 14.78 -30.15
C GLY A 592 42.29 13.51 -29.65
N TYR A 593 43.10 12.48 -29.41
CA TYR A 593 42.64 11.17 -28.90
C TYR A 593 43.67 10.58 -27.95
N ILE A 594 43.22 9.98 -26.86
CA ILE A 594 44.03 9.16 -25.96
C ILE A 594 43.23 7.87 -25.68
N GLY A 595 43.76 6.72 -26.11
CA GLY A 595 43.09 5.41 -26.00
C GLY A 595 43.53 4.59 -24.81
N GLU A 596 42.83 3.46 -24.57
CA GLU A 596 43.14 2.45 -23.54
C GLU A 596 44.45 1.69 -23.80
N ASP A 597 44.90 1.67 -25.04
CA ASP A 597 46.19 1.12 -25.49
C ASP A 597 47.37 2.04 -25.22
N ALA A 598 47.15 3.14 -24.45
CA ALA A 598 48.10 4.19 -24.14
C ALA A 598 48.60 4.99 -25.38
N ARG A 599 47.93 4.85 -26.53
CA ARG A 599 48.23 5.59 -27.73
C ARG A 599 47.60 6.96 -27.68
N ALA A 600 48.38 7.99 -27.92
CA ALA A 600 47.91 9.35 -28.03
C ALA A 600 48.13 9.87 -29.45
N GLU A 601 47.11 10.52 -30.04
CA GLU A 601 47.18 11.25 -31.29
C GLU A 601 46.69 12.68 -31.00
N LEU A 602 47.61 13.66 -31.13
CA LEU A 602 47.38 15.04 -30.78
C LEU A 602 47.89 15.91 -31.92
N GLU A 603 47.18 16.97 -32.24
CA GLU A 603 47.60 17.94 -33.27
C GLU A 603 48.85 18.74 -32.86
N ALA A 604 48.98 19.07 -31.59
CA ALA A 604 50.16 19.71 -31.02
C ALA A 604 50.40 19.27 -29.58
N LEU A 605 51.67 19.15 -29.19
CA LEU A 605 52.09 18.88 -27.81
C LEU A 605 53.09 19.94 -27.36
N VAL A 606 52.74 20.71 -26.33
CA VAL A 606 53.63 21.73 -25.73
C VAL A 606 54.01 21.24 -24.32
N LEU A 607 55.30 21.02 -24.11
CA LEU A 607 55.84 20.61 -22.82
C LEU A 607 56.62 21.77 -22.17
N ARG A 608 56.32 22.06 -20.92
CA ARG A 608 56.97 23.16 -20.18
C ARG A 608 58.28 22.77 -19.51
N SER A 609 58.56 21.48 -19.37
CA SER A 609 59.73 20.99 -18.67
C SER A 609 60.49 19.97 -19.51
N SER A 610 60.15 18.68 -19.44
CA SER A 610 60.90 17.63 -20.09
C SER A 610 60.00 16.56 -20.68
N LEU A 611 60.49 15.84 -21.71
CA LEU A 611 59.92 14.62 -22.25
C LEU A 611 60.94 13.50 -22.01
N SER A 612 60.52 12.44 -21.32
CA SER A 612 61.34 11.22 -21.17
C SER A 612 60.65 10.10 -21.92
N VAL A 613 61.27 9.62 -22.97
CA VAL A 613 60.78 8.52 -23.82
C VAL A 613 61.90 7.57 -24.15
N PRO A 614 61.64 6.23 -24.23
CA PRO A 614 62.68 5.26 -24.64
C PRO A 614 63.16 5.45 -26.08
N GLU A 615 62.26 5.83 -26.96
CA GLU A 615 62.57 6.07 -28.39
C GLU A 615 61.73 7.25 -28.91
N LEU A 616 62.37 8.14 -29.69
CA LEU A 616 61.70 9.25 -30.32
C LEU A 616 61.88 9.15 -31.85
N ARG A 617 60.78 9.04 -32.59
CA ARG A 617 60.77 8.95 -34.06
C ARG A 617 60.17 10.25 -34.64
N PHE A 618 60.87 10.88 -35.58
CA PHE A 618 60.42 12.10 -36.26
C PHE A 618 60.08 11.80 -37.72
N ASN A 619 58.91 12.19 -38.18
CA ASN A 619 58.55 12.17 -39.59
C ASN A 619 58.96 13.45 -40.31
N ARG A 620 59.05 14.58 -39.57
CA ARG A 620 59.50 15.89 -40.09
C ARG A 620 60.12 16.71 -38.96
N GLN A 621 61.24 17.38 -39.21
CA GLN A 621 61.90 18.24 -38.24
C GLN A 621 62.01 19.67 -38.80
N THR A 622 61.58 20.69 -38.06
CA THR A 622 61.72 22.10 -38.38
C THR A 622 62.44 22.78 -37.21
N TYR A 623 63.61 23.38 -37.47
CA TYR A 623 64.40 24.08 -36.45
C TYR A 623 64.11 25.57 -36.48
N PHE A 624 63.78 26.11 -35.30
CA PHE A 624 63.89 27.55 -35.00
C PHE A 624 64.92 27.71 -33.88
N GLU A 625 65.90 28.50 -34.03
CA GLU A 625 67.03 28.88 -33.16
C GLU A 625 67.00 28.22 -31.72
N GLY A 626 67.93 27.30 -31.46
CA GLY A 626 68.13 26.65 -30.15
C GLY A 626 68.99 25.40 -30.29
N TYR A 627 69.90 25.14 -29.34
CA TYR A 627 70.77 23.96 -29.34
C TYR A 627 69.99 22.71 -28.95
N ASN A 628 69.95 21.69 -29.80
CA ASN A 628 69.55 20.35 -29.45
C ASN A 628 70.75 19.53 -28.93
N THR A 629 70.82 19.23 -27.64
CA THR A 629 71.76 18.25 -27.08
C THR A 629 71.01 16.93 -26.93
N ILE A 630 71.33 15.95 -27.75
CA ILE A 630 70.94 14.56 -27.56
C ILE A 630 72.09 13.89 -26.87
N SER A 631 71.97 13.54 -25.58
CA SER A 631 72.92 12.66 -24.86
C SER A 631 72.46 11.23 -24.99
N PRO A 632 73.39 10.26 -25.13
CA PRO A 632 73.06 8.86 -25.28
C PRO A 632 72.39 8.23 -24.04
#